data_22af10ced7d45ef6c6fb347be76df4b3
#
_entry.id   22af10ced7d45ef6c6fb347be76df4b3
#
_cell.length_a   1.000
_cell.length_b   1.000
_cell.length_c   1.000
_cell.angle_alpha   90.00
_cell.angle_beta   90.00
_cell.angle_gamma   90.00
#
_symmetry.space_group_name_H-M   'P 1'
#
loop_
_entity.id
_entity.type
_entity.pdbx_description
1 polymer ?
#
loop_
_entity_poly.entity_id
_entity_poly.type
_entity_poly.pdbx_seq_one_letter_code
_entity_poly.pdbx_strand_id
1 'polypeptide(L)'
;MRKLLVAILLFVIAGAIIGYLLYRRKPLPTPAGWKAHVTTIAGDGAPVFHDGKQSGFSDPFGVAVAKDGTIYVADAGESNRIRKISPDGNVTTLAGGREGFADGVGPAASFNTPSALALGPGGNLFVADTGNNRIRKITPEGQVSTVAGDGTAGYVDGPVDKAQFNGPIGLAVSEGGDIYVADTYNDVIRMITTEGEVTTIAGAGTPGYADGEQKSARFDTPCGIVIVNNTLVVADTGNDLLRRVSAAGNVTTVTVSGQNLSSPIGLAVSHDNYLYITEMDRSRVVQLAPDGVARVIAGETDRFNQITGIAIGPQNNKPAELYLADSGNYLVRKLDQTTPTSSPTPAESYPRLTNETLGEPSLIWPFDPQQSPHEVVATVGEVRGSFDSDDSRHHLHSGLDVFGAYGEPVRAIRSEKVTSPLPNWGFDSLNEGFHVGIISYIHMHVGRDKDAKMFADPRFIAVNDEAGKLARVRVKRGTRFKPGDVVGTVNKMYHVHLIVGPSGGEINPLSLSPIGFIDTIPPTIEKDGVQLFDPNGARFKEKQGELLLVRGPVRIVVDAFDRTNMNVERRRLGLYKLGYQILKADGSPAPGFEQPRINILFNRLPGDRNATKVAYAAESGITVYGSKTTRFLYEVTNTVRDGRAERGVWDTTQLPKGDYILRIIAADYSGNEAQEGRDVAIAVINP
;
A
#
# COMPACT_ATOMS: atom_id res chain seq x y z
N MET A 1 -75.68 -1.95 -2.58
CA MET A 1 -74.82 -0.87 -3.05
C MET A 1 -73.83 -0.35 -2.00
N ARG A 2 -74.26 0.15 -0.81
CA ARG A 2 -73.32 0.70 0.21
C ARG A 2 -72.18 -0.25 0.68
N LYS A 3 -72.46 -1.55 0.89
CA LYS A 3 -71.43 -2.53 1.28
C LYS A 3 -70.44 -2.85 0.20
N LEU A 4 -70.86 -2.81 -1.08
CA LEU A 4 -69.95 -3.02 -2.24
C LEU A 4 -69.03 -1.83 -2.46
N LEU A 5 -69.52 -0.60 -2.28
CA LEU A 5 -68.72 0.61 -2.38
C LEU A 5 -67.64 0.70 -1.29
N VAL A 6 -67.96 0.27 -0.04
CA VAL A 6 -67.01 0.21 1.07
C VAL A 6 -65.91 -0.84 0.81
N ALA A 7 -66.27 -2.01 0.25
CA ALA A 7 -65.32 -3.05 -0.12
C ALA A 7 -64.33 -2.58 -1.23
N ILE A 8 -64.84 -1.90 -2.25
CA ILE A 8 -64.01 -1.32 -3.33
C ILE A 8 -63.06 -0.24 -2.78
N LEU A 9 -63.56 0.63 -1.89
CA LEU A 9 -62.74 1.69 -1.30
C LEU A 9 -61.60 1.08 -0.43
N LEU A 10 -61.89 0.04 0.35
CA LEU A 10 -60.86 -0.66 1.15
C LEU A 10 -59.81 -1.37 0.25
N PHE A 11 -60.22 -1.92 -0.88
CA PHE A 11 -59.31 -2.54 -1.84
C PHE A 11 -58.40 -1.49 -2.51
N VAL A 12 -58.93 -0.31 -2.85
CA VAL A 12 -58.17 0.80 -3.43
C VAL A 12 -57.18 1.35 -2.39
N ILE A 13 -57.62 1.53 -1.14
CA ILE A 13 -56.73 1.98 -0.04
C ILE A 13 -55.65 0.93 0.23
N ALA A 14 -55.95 -0.33 0.30
CA ALA A 14 -54.98 -1.40 0.46
C ALA A 14 -53.97 -1.44 -0.70
N GLY A 15 -54.46 -1.30 -1.94
CA GLY A 15 -53.63 -1.18 -3.13
C GLY A 15 -52.70 0.04 -3.11
N ALA A 16 -53.22 1.19 -2.67
CA ALA A 16 -52.43 2.40 -2.51
C ALA A 16 -51.36 2.28 -1.40
N ILE A 17 -51.71 1.64 -0.28
CA ILE A 17 -50.75 1.37 0.81
C ILE A 17 -49.70 0.39 0.36
N ILE A 18 -50.06 -0.70 -0.33
CA ILE A 18 -49.11 -1.66 -0.90
C ILE A 18 -48.23 -0.97 -1.95
N GLY A 19 -48.78 -0.18 -2.84
CA GLY A 19 -48.05 0.63 -3.82
C GLY A 19 -47.07 1.62 -3.18
N TYR A 20 -47.51 2.29 -2.11
CA TYR A 20 -46.67 3.19 -1.33
C TYR A 20 -45.54 2.45 -0.59
N LEU A 21 -45.83 1.29 0.01
CA LEU A 21 -44.82 0.45 0.67
C LEU A 21 -43.82 -0.13 -0.34
N LEU A 22 -44.28 -0.52 -1.54
CA LEU A 22 -43.40 -0.97 -2.61
C LEU A 22 -42.56 0.18 -3.19
N TYR A 23 -43.14 1.38 -3.32
CA TYR A 23 -42.41 2.58 -3.74
C TYR A 23 -41.35 2.98 -2.73
N ARG A 24 -41.64 2.93 -1.43
CA ARG A 24 -40.66 3.19 -0.36
C ARG A 24 -39.53 2.16 -0.28
N ARG A 25 -39.69 0.99 -0.90
CA ARG A 25 -38.67 -0.06 -0.94
C ARG A 25 -37.73 0.03 -2.15
N LYS A 26 -37.96 0.99 -3.06
CA LYS A 26 -37.03 1.17 -4.18
C LYS A 26 -35.72 1.77 -3.66
N PRO A 27 -34.57 1.15 -4.00
CA PRO A 27 -33.29 1.74 -3.66
C PRO A 27 -33.17 3.17 -4.21
N LEU A 28 -32.43 4.03 -3.50
CA LEU A 28 -32.17 5.38 -3.98
C LEU A 28 -31.28 5.31 -5.24
N PRO A 29 -31.49 6.21 -6.23
CA PRO A 29 -30.61 6.30 -7.37
C PRO A 29 -29.16 6.57 -6.92
N THR A 30 -28.20 5.96 -7.59
CA THR A 30 -26.79 6.18 -7.34
C THR A 30 -26.36 7.54 -7.86
N PRO A 31 -25.86 8.47 -7.02
CA PRO A 31 -25.37 9.76 -7.52
C PRO A 31 -24.10 9.57 -8.32
N ALA A 32 -23.95 10.32 -9.40
CA ALA A 32 -22.75 10.29 -10.23
C ALA A 32 -21.64 11.14 -9.62
N GLY A 33 -20.44 10.59 -9.46
CA GLY A 33 -19.23 11.33 -9.07
C GLY A 33 -19.28 11.95 -7.68
N TRP A 34 -19.96 11.32 -6.72
CA TRP A 34 -19.94 11.74 -5.34
C TRP A 34 -18.55 11.61 -4.73
N LYS A 35 -18.20 12.50 -3.78
CA LYS A 35 -16.96 12.37 -3.00
C LYS A 35 -17.23 11.53 -1.77
N ALA A 36 -16.41 10.52 -1.56
CA ALA A 36 -16.56 9.60 -0.45
C ALA A 36 -15.97 10.19 0.83
N HIS A 37 -16.68 9.97 1.94
CA HIS A 37 -16.12 10.02 3.27
C HIS A 37 -15.58 8.62 3.60
N VAL A 38 -14.30 8.55 3.98
CA VAL A 38 -13.60 7.27 4.24
C VAL A 38 -13.42 7.08 5.73
N THR A 39 -13.82 5.91 6.23
CA THR A 39 -13.63 5.52 7.63
C THR A 39 -12.96 4.15 7.73
N THR A 40 -12.10 3.95 8.72
CA THR A 40 -11.58 2.63 9.07
C THR A 40 -12.61 1.91 9.94
N ILE A 41 -12.97 0.70 9.55
CA ILE A 41 -13.92 -0.12 10.30
C ILE A 41 -13.27 -1.29 11.03
N ALA A 42 -12.09 -1.72 10.56
CA ALA A 42 -11.31 -2.77 11.19
C ALA A 42 -9.84 -2.71 10.74
N GLY A 43 -8.95 -3.24 11.58
CA GLY A 43 -7.51 -3.25 11.37
C GLY A 43 -6.79 -2.16 12.18
N ASP A 44 -5.56 -2.43 12.56
CA ASP A 44 -4.69 -1.54 13.33
C ASP A 44 -3.52 -0.96 12.51
N GLY A 45 -3.45 -1.32 11.22
CA GLY A 45 -2.42 -0.85 10.29
C GLY A 45 -1.10 -1.62 10.35
N ALA A 46 -1.01 -2.71 11.14
CA ALA A 46 0.16 -3.59 11.17
C ALA A 46 -0.14 -4.92 10.48
N PRO A 47 0.85 -5.57 9.82
CA PRO A 47 0.68 -6.87 9.16
C PRO A 47 0.62 -8.03 10.17
N VAL A 48 -0.17 -7.89 11.21
CA VAL A 48 -0.28 -8.82 12.33
C VAL A 48 -1.72 -9.24 12.55
N PHE A 49 -1.94 -10.54 12.73
CA PHE A 49 -3.26 -11.10 12.96
C PHE A 49 -3.67 -11.02 14.43
N HIS A 50 -4.85 -10.47 14.70
CA HIS A 50 -5.61 -10.68 15.94
C HIS A 50 -7.11 -10.39 15.76
N ASP A 51 -7.94 -11.10 16.52
CA ASP A 51 -9.40 -10.91 16.58
C ASP A 51 -9.78 -9.82 17.61
N GLY A 52 -11.02 -9.36 17.57
CA GLY A 52 -11.57 -8.39 18.51
C GLY A 52 -11.93 -7.05 17.87
N LYS A 53 -12.24 -6.07 18.70
CA LYS A 53 -12.53 -4.69 18.24
C LYS A 53 -11.26 -3.92 17.83
N GLN A 54 -10.14 -4.23 18.47
CA GLN A 54 -8.81 -3.78 18.06
C GLN A 54 -8.17 -4.90 17.23
N SER A 55 -8.72 -5.16 16.06
CA SER A 55 -8.31 -6.27 15.21
C SER A 55 -7.10 -5.93 14.36
N GLY A 56 -6.34 -6.96 13.95
CA GLY A 56 -5.26 -6.86 12.97
C GLY A 56 -5.48 -7.79 11.79
N PHE A 57 -4.95 -7.42 10.63
CA PHE A 57 -4.95 -8.22 9.40
C PHE A 57 -3.53 -8.37 8.87
N SER A 58 -3.27 -9.47 8.18
CA SER A 58 -1.96 -9.75 7.60
C SER A 58 -1.88 -9.35 6.12
N ASP A 59 -2.94 -9.60 5.35
CA ASP A 59 -3.08 -9.21 3.95
C ASP A 59 -4.58 -9.28 3.60
N PRO A 60 -5.41 -8.30 4.05
CA PRO A 60 -6.83 -8.26 3.69
C PRO A 60 -6.95 -8.01 2.20
N PHE A 61 -7.58 -8.94 1.45
CA PHE A 61 -7.62 -8.84 -0.01
C PHE A 61 -9.04 -8.80 -0.56
N GLY A 62 -9.83 -9.84 -0.40
CA GLY A 62 -11.21 -9.91 -0.87
C GLY A 62 -12.20 -9.49 0.21
N VAL A 63 -13.27 -8.80 -0.19
CA VAL A 63 -14.35 -8.37 0.71
C VAL A 63 -15.69 -8.80 0.14
N ALA A 64 -16.59 -9.30 0.99
CA ALA A 64 -17.99 -9.55 0.67
C ALA A 64 -18.89 -9.07 1.79
N VAL A 65 -20.08 -8.53 1.46
CA VAL A 65 -21.01 -7.97 2.45
C VAL A 65 -22.36 -8.70 2.37
N ALA A 66 -22.80 -9.26 3.49
CA ALA A 66 -24.08 -9.94 3.60
C ALA A 66 -25.26 -8.95 3.78
N LYS A 67 -26.46 -9.44 3.56
CA LYS A 67 -27.69 -8.63 3.65
C LYS A 67 -27.96 -8.06 5.03
N ASP A 68 -27.43 -8.70 6.08
CA ASP A 68 -27.52 -8.24 7.48
C ASP A 68 -26.44 -7.20 7.85
N GLY A 69 -25.54 -6.87 6.92
CA GLY A 69 -24.43 -5.95 7.16
C GLY A 69 -23.16 -6.62 7.67
N THR A 70 -23.14 -7.93 7.85
CA THR A 70 -21.90 -8.68 8.16
C THR A 70 -20.93 -8.60 6.98
N ILE A 71 -19.66 -8.32 7.27
CA ILE A 71 -18.60 -8.22 6.27
C ILE A 71 -17.67 -9.43 6.43
N TYR A 72 -17.35 -10.07 5.32
CA TYR A 72 -16.36 -11.12 5.24
C TYR A 72 -15.10 -10.60 4.54
N VAL A 73 -13.95 -10.99 5.05
CA VAL A 73 -12.63 -10.56 4.53
C VAL A 73 -11.75 -11.79 4.34
N ALA A 74 -11.19 -11.95 3.15
CA ALA A 74 -10.11 -12.90 2.90
C ALA A 74 -8.80 -12.25 3.40
N ASP A 75 -8.27 -12.78 4.50
CA ASP A 75 -7.04 -12.31 5.14
C ASP A 75 -5.93 -13.32 4.84
N ALA A 76 -5.18 -13.04 3.80
CA ALA A 76 -4.12 -13.89 3.26
C ALA A 76 -2.79 -13.72 4.05
N GLY A 77 -1.70 -13.36 3.40
CA GLY A 77 -0.40 -13.17 4.03
C GLY A 77 0.01 -14.36 4.90
N GLU A 78 0.40 -14.09 6.13
CA GLU A 78 0.70 -15.12 7.13
C GLU A 78 -0.57 -15.60 7.88
N SER A 79 -1.69 -14.89 7.74
CA SER A 79 -2.95 -15.22 8.40
C SER A 79 -3.66 -16.44 7.80
N ASN A 80 -3.80 -16.49 6.48
CA ASN A 80 -4.51 -17.55 5.74
C ASN A 80 -5.88 -17.89 6.34
N ARG A 81 -6.73 -16.85 6.56
CA ARG A 81 -8.04 -16.93 7.23
C ARG A 81 -9.13 -16.24 6.43
N ILE A 82 -10.35 -16.66 6.72
CA ILE A 82 -11.54 -15.88 6.37
C ILE A 82 -12.06 -15.26 7.66
N ARG A 83 -12.10 -13.92 7.67
CA ARG A 83 -12.50 -13.13 8.82
C ARG A 83 -13.94 -12.66 8.65
N LYS A 84 -14.63 -12.47 9.77
CA LYS A 84 -15.99 -11.97 9.85
C LYS A 84 -16.01 -10.73 10.74
N ILE A 85 -16.49 -9.60 10.19
CA ILE A 85 -16.72 -8.34 10.91
C ILE A 85 -18.22 -8.21 11.13
N SER A 86 -18.67 -8.21 12.36
CA SER A 86 -20.06 -7.97 12.70
C SER A 86 -20.45 -6.50 12.59
N PRO A 87 -21.73 -6.14 12.46
CA PRO A 87 -22.18 -4.76 12.34
C PRO A 87 -21.75 -3.83 13.48
N ASP A 88 -21.40 -4.35 14.65
CA ASP A 88 -20.85 -3.60 15.78
C ASP A 88 -19.31 -3.42 15.71
N GLY A 89 -18.68 -3.89 14.62
CA GLY A 89 -17.25 -3.75 14.35
C GLY A 89 -16.35 -4.79 15.04
N ASN A 90 -16.90 -5.85 15.64
CA ASN A 90 -16.10 -6.91 16.22
C ASN A 90 -15.65 -7.90 15.13
N VAL A 91 -14.34 -8.20 15.08
CA VAL A 91 -13.74 -9.12 14.11
C VAL A 91 -13.52 -10.49 14.75
N THR A 92 -13.89 -11.53 14.04
CA THR A 92 -13.67 -12.92 14.43
C THR A 92 -13.17 -13.74 13.24
N THR A 93 -12.45 -14.82 13.52
CA THR A 93 -12.08 -15.82 12.51
C THR A 93 -13.26 -16.74 12.22
N LEU A 94 -13.75 -16.76 10.95
CA LEU A 94 -14.80 -17.69 10.52
C LEU A 94 -14.21 -19.07 10.23
N ALA A 95 -13.09 -19.12 9.49
CA ALA A 95 -12.41 -20.37 9.14
C ALA A 95 -10.94 -20.12 8.78
N GLY A 96 -10.12 -21.18 8.87
CA GLY A 96 -8.70 -21.14 8.51
C GLY A 96 -7.79 -20.81 9.70
N GLY A 97 -6.51 -20.56 9.39
CA GLY A 97 -5.50 -20.23 10.40
C GLY A 97 -4.16 -20.92 10.22
N ARG A 98 -4.08 -21.84 9.29
CA ARG A 98 -2.83 -22.48 8.86
C ARG A 98 -2.71 -22.36 7.35
N GLU A 99 -1.49 -22.13 6.87
CA GLU A 99 -1.18 -22.23 5.47
C GLU A 99 -1.26 -23.69 5.01
N GLY A 100 -1.96 -23.92 3.91
CA GLY A 100 -2.11 -25.25 3.33
C GLY A 100 -3.52 -25.55 2.88
N PHE A 101 -3.84 -26.83 2.75
CA PHE A 101 -5.12 -27.32 2.29
C PHE A 101 -5.74 -28.29 3.29
N ALA A 102 -6.90 -27.96 3.80
CA ALA A 102 -7.79 -28.86 4.55
C ALA A 102 -9.22 -28.37 4.45
N ASP A 103 -10.18 -29.28 4.26
CA ASP A 103 -11.60 -29.08 4.52
C ASP A 103 -11.88 -29.27 6.01
N GLY A 104 -12.98 -28.73 6.53
CA GLY A 104 -13.35 -28.86 7.94
C GLY A 104 -14.14 -27.67 8.48
N VAL A 105 -14.42 -27.65 9.77
CA VAL A 105 -15.16 -26.59 10.44
C VAL A 105 -14.22 -25.59 11.10
N GLY A 106 -14.39 -24.31 10.79
CA GLY A 106 -13.67 -23.22 11.44
C GLY A 106 -12.14 -23.40 11.39
N PRO A 107 -11.44 -23.49 12.54
CA PRO A 107 -9.97 -23.61 12.57
C PRO A 107 -9.43 -24.96 12.07
N ALA A 108 -10.28 -25.98 11.86
CA ALA A 108 -9.86 -27.24 11.28
C ALA A 108 -9.60 -27.14 9.77
N ALA A 109 -10.18 -26.14 9.12
CA ALA A 109 -9.90 -25.84 7.72
C ALA A 109 -8.54 -25.13 7.53
N SER A 110 -7.97 -25.25 6.35
CA SER A 110 -6.76 -24.54 5.96
C SER A 110 -6.92 -23.92 4.58
N PHE A 111 -6.30 -22.76 4.38
CA PHE A 111 -6.24 -22.03 3.11
C PHE A 111 -4.79 -21.70 2.77
N ASN A 112 -4.54 -21.38 1.52
CA ASN A 112 -3.27 -20.79 1.08
C ASN A 112 -3.55 -19.56 0.22
N THR A 113 -3.26 -18.38 0.77
CA THR A 113 -3.43 -17.10 0.09
C THR A 113 -4.86 -16.93 -0.46
N PRO A 114 -5.91 -17.05 0.40
CA PRO A 114 -7.28 -16.81 -0.05
C PRO A 114 -7.41 -15.38 -0.59
N SER A 115 -8.06 -15.21 -1.76
CA SER A 115 -8.19 -13.92 -2.43
C SER A 115 -9.64 -13.46 -2.49
N ALA A 116 -10.36 -13.66 -3.59
CA ALA A 116 -11.74 -13.18 -3.66
C ALA A 116 -12.72 -13.96 -2.80
N LEU A 117 -13.77 -13.25 -2.42
CA LEU A 117 -14.96 -13.76 -1.74
C LEU A 117 -16.21 -13.41 -2.54
N ALA A 118 -17.14 -14.35 -2.67
CA ALA A 118 -18.45 -14.09 -3.25
C ALA A 118 -19.55 -14.80 -2.45
N LEU A 119 -20.61 -14.07 -2.12
CA LEU A 119 -21.81 -14.65 -1.50
C LEU A 119 -22.71 -15.26 -2.56
N GLY A 120 -23.17 -16.47 -2.29
CA GLY A 120 -24.11 -17.19 -3.14
C GLY A 120 -25.41 -17.58 -2.42
N PRO A 121 -26.23 -18.43 -3.06
CA PRO A 121 -27.48 -18.89 -2.49
C PRO A 121 -27.31 -19.50 -1.09
N GLY A 122 -28.31 -19.27 -0.25
CA GLY A 122 -28.32 -19.80 1.14
C GLY A 122 -27.32 -19.18 2.08
N GLY A 123 -26.68 -18.04 1.72
CA GLY A 123 -25.69 -17.38 2.55
C GLY A 123 -24.31 -18.08 2.55
N ASN A 124 -24.09 -19.03 1.64
CA ASN A 124 -22.81 -19.66 1.46
C ASN A 124 -21.78 -18.64 0.90
N LEU A 125 -20.57 -18.68 1.45
CA LEU A 125 -19.47 -17.87 0.99
C LEU A 125 -18.52 -18.72 0.14
N PHE A 126 -18.25 -18.27 -1.10
CA PHE A 126 -17.29 -18.91 -1.99
C PHE A 126 -15.95 -18.17 -1.91
N VAL A 127 -14.86 -18.93 -1.96
CA VAL A 127 -13.50 -18.43 -1.75
C VAL A 127 -12.59 -18.89 -2.88
N ALA A 128 -11.88 -17.98 -3.51
CA ALA A 128 -10.75 -18.30 -4.35
C ALA A 128 -9.55 -18.62 -3.46
N ASP A 129 -9.23 -19.90 -3.29
CA ASP A 129 -8.10 -20.40 -2.50
C ASP A 129 -6.86 -20.47 -3.42
N THR A 130 -6.34 -19.27 -3.73
CA THR A 130 -5.43 -18.97 -4.83
C THR A 130 -4.18 -19.85 -4.83
N GLY A 131 -3.49 -19.95 -3.69
CA GLY A 131 -2.26 -20.74 -3.56
C GLY A 131 -2.51 -22.25 -3.58
N ASN A 132 -3.76 -22.68 -3.35
CA ASN A 132 -4.18 -24.08 -3.46
C ASN A 132 -4.79 -24.44 -4.82
N ASN A 133 -4.92 -23.48 -5.75
CA ASN A 133 -5.54 -23.65 -7.06
C ASN A 133 -6.94 -24.31 -6.98
N ARG A 134 -7.75 -23.83 -6.00
CA ARG A 134 -9.09 -24.37 -5.71
C ARG A 134 -10.12 -23.28 -5.47
N ILE A 135 -11.38 -23.66 -5.69
CA ILE A 135 -12.53 -22.88 -5.25
C ILE A 135 -13.15 -23.61 -4.06
N ARG A 136 -13.31 -22.88 -2.93
CA ARG A 136 -13.84 -23.43 -1.69
C ARG A 136 -15.19 -22.79 -1.36
N LYS A 137 -16.01 -23.49 -0.58
CA LYS A 137 -17.29 -23.02 -0.05
C LYS A 137 -17.27 -23.07 1.47
N ILE A 138 -17.79 -22.04 2.11
CA ILE A 138 -17.98 -21.96 3.57
C ILE A 138 -19.47 -21.75 3.83
N THR A 139 -20.07 -22.59 4.66
CA THR A 139 -21.46 -22.38 5.12
C THR A 139 -21.52 -21.29 6.18
N PRO A 140 -22.70 -20.72 6.49
CA PRO A 140 -22.84 -19.74 7.57
C PRO A 140 -22.31 -20.23 8.95
N GLU A 141 -22.30 -21.56 9.17
CA GLU A 141 -21.80 -22.22 10.38
C GLU A 141 -20.27 -22.44 10.36
N GLY A 142 -19.59 -22.08 9.26
CA GLY A 142 -18.14 -22.18 9.12
C GLY A 142 -17.63 -23.53 8.61
N GLN A 143 -18.50 -24.40 8.06
CA GLN A 143 -18.07 -25.64 7.40
C GLN A 143 -17.44 -25.31 6.05
N VAL A 144 -16.15 -25.64 5.87
CA VAL A 144 -15.41 -25.48 4.62
C VAL A 144 -15.40 -26.78 3.84
N SER A 145 -15.67 -26.67 2.53
CA SER A 145 -15.57 -27.78 1.58
C SER A 145 -14.99 -27.29 0.24
N THR A 146 -14.33 -28.18 -0.49
CA THR A 146 -13.86 -27.93 -1.86
C THR A 146 -15.03 -27.99 -2.84
N VAL A 147 -15.14 -26.99 -3.73
CA VAL A 147 -16.13 -26.93 -4.79
C VAL A 147 -15.54 -27.43 -6.10
N ALA A 148 -14.34 -26.95 -6.47
CA ALA A 148 -13.67 -27.33 -7.69
C ALA A 148 -12.14 -27.17 -7.58
N GLY A 149 -11.41 -27.93 -8.39
CA GLY A 149 -9.96 -27.92 -8.49
C GLY A 149 -9.31 -29.13 -7.79
N ASP A 150 -8.40 -29.82 -8.50
CA ASP A 150 -7.63 -30.94 -7.93
C ASP A 150 -6.44 -30.46 -7.09
N GLY A 151 -6.10 -29.15 -7.19
CA GLY A 151 -5.01 -28.48 -6.48
C GLY A 151 -3.71 -28.38 -7.27
N THR A 152 -3.60 -29.07 -8.38
CA THR A 152 -2.47 -28.90 -9.31
C THR A 152 -2.65 -27.60 -10.08
N ALA A 153 -1.58 -26.80 -10.16
CA ALA A 153 -1.59 -25.62 -11.03
C ALA A 153 -1.62 -26.09 -12.50
N GLY A 154 -2.67 -25.73 -13.21
CA GLY A 154 -2.87 -26.16 -14.59
C GLY A 154 -4.09 -25.55 -15.24
N TYR A 155 -4.37 -25.97 -16.49
CA TYR A 155 -5.49 -25.50 -17.29
C TYR A 155 -6.22 -26.70 -17.88
N VAL A 156 -7.16 -27.27 -17.10
CA VAL A 156 -7.97 -28.44 -17.48
C VAL A 156 -9.43 -28.14 -17.16
N ASP A 157 -10.30 -28.24 -18.18
CA ASP A 157 -11.76 -28.24 -18.06
C ASP A 157 -12.28 -29.68 -17.72
N GLY A 158 -13.53 -29.80 -17.27
CA GLY A 158 -14.21 -31.06 -16.97
C GLY A 158 -14.80 -31.13 -15.57
N PRO A 159 -15.02 -32.33 -15.01
CA PRO A 159 -15.59 -32.52 -13.70
C PRO A 159 -14.83 -31.76 -12.62
N VAL A 160 -15.54 -31.17 -11.65
CA VAL A 160 -14.99 -30.27 -10.63
C VAL A 160 -13.82 -30.87 -9.84
N ASP A 161 -13.77 -32.19 -9.65
CA ASP A 161 -12.72 -32.90 -8.93
C ASP A 161 -11.48 -33.21 -9.79
N LYS A 162 -11.55 -32.98 -11.11
CA LYS A 162 -10.46 -33.16 -12.10
C LYS A 162 -9.99 -31.87 -12.73
N ALA A 163 -10.80 -30.82 -12.63
CA ALA A 163 -10.47 -29.53 -13.18
C ALA A 163 -9.21 -28.94 -12.53
N GLN A 164 -8.42 -28.22 -13.33
CA GLN A 164 -7.23 -27.54 -12.83
C GLN A 164 -7.34 -26.05 -13.06
N PHE A 165 -6.97 -25.27 -12.05
CA PHE A 165 -6.84 -23.82 -12.06
C PHE A 165 -5.37 -23.42 -11.85
N ASN A 166 -5.03 -22.19 -12.14
CA ASN A 166 -3.71 -21.64 -11.93
C ASN A 166 -3.78 -20.29 -11.19
N GLY A 167 -3.84 -20.37 -9.87
CA GLY A 167 -3.96 -19.21 -8.99
C GLY A 167 -5.20 -18.36 -9.29
N PRO A 168 -6.42 -18.91 -9.15
CA PRO A 168 -7.65 -18.16 -9.33
C PRO A 168 -7.74 -17.02 -8.29
N ILE A 169 -8.11 -15.79 -8.75
CA ILE A 169 -8.21 -14.64 -7.85
C ILE A 169 -9.65 -14.12 -7.77
N GLY A 170 -10.33 -13.93 -8.87
CA GLY A 170 -11.67 -13.32 -8.89
C GLY A 170 -12.81 -14.34 -8.93
N LEU A 171 -13.90 -14.01 -8.22
CA LEU A 171 -15.14 -14.82 -8.19
C LEU A 171 -16.39 -13.96 -8.34
N ALA A 172 -17.38 -14.50 -9.06
CA ALA A 172 -18.77 -14.04 -9.02
C ALA A 172 -19.71 -15.23 -9.01
N VAL A 173 -20.82 -15.13 -8.29
CA VAL A 173 -21.83 -16.21 -8.18
C VAL A 173 -23.15 -15.70 -8.74
N SER A 174 -23.75 -16.44 -9.67
CA SER A 174 -25.06 -16.12 -10.23
C SER A 174 -26.17 -16.41 -9.21
N GLU A 175 -27.35 -15.84 -9.45
CA GLU A 175 -28.56 -16.18 -8.67
C GLU A 175 -28.92 -17.68 -8.78
N GLY A 176 -28.58 -18.31 -9.90
CA GLY A 176 -28.76 -19.74 -10.14
C GLY A 176 -27.75 -20.63 -9.40
N GLY A 177 -26.64 -20.07 -8.93
CA GLY A 177 -25.58 -20.81 -8.22
C GLY A 177 -24.34 -21.13 -9.07
N ASP A 178 -24.32 -20.81 -10.36
CA ASP A 178 -23.11 -20.95 -11.17
C ASP A 178 -22.04 -19.98 -10.69
N ILE A 179 -20.78 -20.43 -10.71
CA ILE A 179 -19.63 -19.65 -10.23
C ILE A 179 -18.75 -19.28 -11.40
N TYR A 180 -18.51 -18.00 -11.58
CA TYR A 180 -17.57 -17.47 -12.56
C TYR A 180 -16.23 -17.19 -11.87
N VAL A 181 -15.14 -17.63 -12.50
CA VAL A 181 -13.78 -17.59 -11.93
C VAL A 181 -12.86 -16.85 -12.89
N ALA A 182 -12.20 -15.82 -12.42
CA ALA A 182 -11.00 -15.30 -13.09
C ALA A 182 -9.83 -16.23 -12.75
N ASP A 183 -9.48 -17.09 -13.67
CA ASP A 183 -8.37 -18.05 -13.56
C ASP A 183 -7.07 -17.34 -13.97
N THR A 184 -6.58 -16.52 -13.07
CA THR A 184 -5.74 -15.34 -13.27
C THR A 184 -4.45 -15.64 -14.02
N TYR A 185 -3.73 -16.73 -13.64
CA TYR A 185 -2.45 -17.05 -14.28
C TYR A 185 -2.58 -18.03 -15.43
N ASN A 186 -3.80 -18.43 -15.78
CA ASN A 186 -4.16 -19.02 -17.06
C ASN A 186 -4.69 -17.97 -18.06
N ASP A 187 -4.89 -16.73 -17.65
CA ASP A 187 -5.39 -15.62 -18.49
C ASP A 187 -6.74 -15.95 -19.15
N VAL A 188 -7.65 -16.63 -18.42
CA VAL A 188 -8.96 -17.06 -18.90
C VAL A 188 -10.06 -16.83 -17.86
N ILE A 189 -11.31 -16.83 -18.33
CA ILE A 189 -12.50 -16.82 -17.48
C ILE A 189 -13.16 -18.21 -17.54
N ARG A 190 -13.35 -18.82 -16.37
CA ARG A 190 -13.95 -20.16 -16.22
C ARG A 190 -15.35 -20.05 -15.59
N MET A 191 -16.18 -21.02 -15.84
CA MET A 191 -17.48 -21.21 -15.20
C MET A 191 -17.54 -22.59 -14.56
N ILE A 192 -18.02 -22.65 -13.32
CA ILE A 192 -18.36 -23.89 -12.61
C ILE A 192 -19.88 -23.95 -12.56
N THR A 193 -20.46 -24.96 -13.19
CA THR A 193 -21.91 -25.14 -13.22
C THR A 193 -22.42 -25.83 -11.96
N THR A 194 -23.70 -25.69 -11.68
CA THR A 194 -24.38 -26.39 -10.57
C THR A 194 -24.36 -27.90 -10.74
N GLU A 195 -24.21 -28.41 -11.98
CA GLU A 195 -24.09 -29.83 -12.31
C GLU A 195 -22.70 -30.41 -12.01
N GLY A 196 -21.72 -29.56 -11.62
CA GLY A 196 -20.37 -29.98 -11.22
C GLY A 196 -19.39 -30.08 -12.38
N GLU A 197 -19.54 -29.25 -13.41
CA GLU A 197 -18.61 -29.14 -14.54
C GLU A 197 -17.90 -27.77 -14.54
N VAL A 198 -16.63 -27.78 -14.90
CA VAL A 198 -15.79 -26.57 -15.11
C VAL A 198 -15.57 -26.42 -16.62
N THR A 199 -15.87 -25.23 -17.14
CA THR A 199 -15.67 -24.90 -18.56
C THR A 199 -15.00 -23.54 -18.71
N THR A 200 -14.15 -23.41 -19.73
CA THR A 200 -13.60 -22.12 -20.15
C THR A 200 -14.60 -21.39 -21.03
N ILE A 201 -15.04 -20.21 -20.60
CA ILE A 201 -16.00 -19.38 -21.34
C ILE A 201 -15.34 -18.32 -22.21
N ALA A 202 -14.16 -17.83 -21.82
CA ALA A 202 -13.43 -16.82 -22.59
C ALA A 202 -11.92 -16.84 -22.25
N GLY A 203 -11.08 -16.50 -23.24
CA GLY A 203 -9.64 -16.38 -23.13
C GLY A 203 -8.87 -17.47 -23.86
N ALA A 204 -7.73 -17.11 -24.45
CA ALA A 204 -6.86 -17.99 -25.24
C ALA A 204 -5.91 -18.85 -24.38
N GLY A 205 -5.81 -18.58 -23.08
CA GLY A 205 -4.83 -19.24 -22.19
C GLY A 205 -3.40 -18.70 -22.33
N THR A 206 -3.23 -17.57 -22.99
CA THR A 206 -1.96 -16.86 -23.11
C THR A 206 -2.18 -15.37 -22.84
N PRO A 207 -1.27 -14.70 -22.09
CA PRO A 207 -1.45 -13.31 -21.74
C PRO A 207 -1.42 -12.40 -22.97
N GLY A 208 -2.18 -11.32 -22.94
CA GLY A 208 -2.23 -10.30 -23.98
C GLY A 208 -3.57 -9.60 -24.06
N TYR A 209 -3.77 -8.82 -25.11
CA TYR A 209 -4.97 -8.07 -25.37
C TYR A 209 -5.57 -8.44 -26.74
N ALA A 210 -6.77 -8.96 -26.74
CA ALA A 210 -7.61 -9.12 -27.93
C ALA A 210 -9.08 -9.21 -27.53
N ASP A 211 -9.96 -8.49 -28.24
CA ASP A 211 -11.40 -8.72 -28.25
C ASP A 211 -11.71 -9.88 -29.20
N GLY A 212 -12.84 -10.54 -29.01
CA GLY A 212 -13.25 -11.64 -29.89
C GLY A 212 -14.10 -12.69 -29.18
N GLU A 213 -14.39 -13.78 -29.92
CA GLU A 213 -15.22 -14.88 -29.43
C GLU A 213 -14.39 -15.89 -28.63
N GLN A 214 -14.86 -16.27 -27.45
CA GLN A 214 -14.31 -17.36 -26.62
C GLN A 214 -12.77 -17.39 -26.59
N LYS A 215 -12.16 -18.41 -27.19
CA LYS A 215 -10.71 -18.65 -27.20
C LYS A 215 -9.90 -17.72 -28.14
N SER A 216 -10.56 -16.88 -28.95
CA SER A 216 -9.87 -15.85 -29.73
C SER A 216 -9.58 -14.58 -28.92
N ALA A 217 -10.33 -14.36 -27.84
CA ALA A 217 -10.05 -13.26 -26.91
C ALA A 217 -8.80 -13.54 -26.07
N ARG A 218 -8.11 -12.46 -25.66
CA ARG A 218 -6.94 -12.56 -24.76
C ARG A 218 -7.12 -11.60 -23.59
N PHE A 219 -6.75 -12.08 -22.42
CA PHE A 219 -6.65 -11.32 -21.18
C PHE A 219 -5.19 -11.30 -20.69
N ASP A 220 -4.93 -10.44 -19.76
CA ASP A 220 -3.66 -10.42 -19.05
C ASP A 220 -3.89 -10.25 -17.55
N THR A 221 -3.63 -11.31 -16.79
CA THR A 221 -3.80 -11.31 -15.33
C THR A 221 -5.21 -10.81 -14.91
N PRO A 222 -6.32 -11.39 -15.43
CA PRO A 222 -7.67 -10.99 -15.05
C PRO A 222 -7.89 -11.26 -13.55
N CYS A 223 -8.44 -10.28 -12.80
CA CYS A 223 -8.67 -10.39 -11.36
C CYS A 223 -10.15 -10.24 -11.01
N GLY A 224 -10.63 -9.02 -10.80
CA GLY A 224 -12.00 -8.77 -10.39
C GLY A 224 -13.03 -9.20 -11.43
N ILE A 225 -14.16 -9.73 -10.96
CA ILE A 225 -15.27 -10.14 -11.85
C ILE A 225 -16.60 -9.85 -11.15
N VAL A 226 -17.54 -9.26 -11.90
CA VAL A 226 -18.93 -9.03 -11.46
C VAL A 226 -19.93 -9.35 -12.55
N ILE A 227 -21.16 -9.67 -12.16
CA ILE A 227 -22.29 -9.94 -13.07
C ILE A 227 -23.07 -8.64 -13.25
N VAL A 228 -23.26 -8.21 -14.48
CA VAL A 228 -24.02 -7.01 -14.85
C VAL A 228 -25.00 -7.39 -15.98
N ASN A 229 -26.30 -7.36 -15.71
CA ASN A 229 -27.32 -7.66 -16.72
C ASN A 229 -27.03 -8.95 -17.51
N ASN A 230 -26.77 -10.06 -16.81
CA ASN A 230 -26.44 -11.39 -17.37
C ASN A 230 -25.17 -11.42 -18.25
N THR A 231 -24.33 -10.44 -18.15
CA THR A 231 -22.95 -10.43 -18.69
C THR A 231 -21.95 -10.31 -17.57
N LEU A 232 -20.72 -10.70 -17.82
CA LEU A 232 -19.63 -10.47 -16.87
C LEU A 232 -18.91 -9.17 -17.22
N VAL A 233 -18.48 -8.43 -16.20
CA VAL A 233 -17.45 -7.41 -16.35
C VAL A 233 -16.23 -7.88 -15.58
N VAL A 234 -15.09 -7.89 -16.25
CA VAL A 234 -13.81 -8.41 -15.76
C VAL A 234 -12.81 -7.27 -15.70
N ALA A 235 -12.11 -7.16 -14.57
CA ALA A 235 -10.92 -6.34 -14.45
C ALA A 235 -9.73 -7.08 -15.10
N ASP A 236 -9.35 -6.67 -16.28
CA ASP A 236 -8.22 -7.17 -17.06
C ASP A 236 -6.96 -6.40 -16.60
N THR A 237 -6.49 -6.77 -15.39
CA THR A 237 -5.60 -5.98 -14.53
C THR A 237 -4.28 -5.65 -15.20
N GLY A 238 -3.68 -6.64 -15.90
CA GLY A 238 -2.40 -6.45 -16.58
C GLY A 238 -2.50 -5.64 -17.89
N ASN A 239 -3.73 -5.43 -18.40
CA ASN A 239 -4.01 -4.58 -19.58
C ASN A 239 -4.55 -3.20 -19.22
N ASP A 240 -4.76 -2.88 -17.93
CA ASP A 240 -5.36 -1.62 -17.46
C ASP A 240 -6.78 -1.38 -18.00
N LEU A 241 -7.55 -2.44 -18.26
CA LEU A 241 -8.84 -2.39 -18.93
C LEU A 241 -9.95 -3.07 -18.13
N LEU A 242 -11.19 -2.74 -18.49
CA LEU A 242 -12.37 -3.56 -18.19
C LEU A 242 -12.82 -4.27 -19.45
N ARG A 243 -13.16 -5.56 -19.31
CA ARG A 243 -13.65 -6.37 -20.43
C ARG A 243 -15.07 -6.90 -20.12
N ARG A 244 -15.93 -6.86 -21.10
CA ARG A 244 -17.27 -7.44 -21.00
C ARG A 244 -17.28 -8.80 -21.68
N VAL A 245 -17.78 -9.81 -20.97
CA VAL A 245 -17.94 -11.18 -21.50
C VAL A 245 -19.42 -11.50 -21.54
N SER A 246 -19.95 -11.77 -22.73
CA SER A 246 -21.35 -12.19 -22.92
C SER A 246 -21.56 -13.65 -22.49
N ALA A 247 -22.81 -14.08 -22.33
CA ALA A 247 -23.15 -15.48 -22.05
C ALA A 247 -22.64 -16.45 -23.12
N ALA A 248 -22.47 -16.00 -24.38
CA ALA A 248 -21.86 -16.78 -25.45
C ALA A 248 -20.33 -16.78 -25.45
N GLY A 249 -19.71 -16.10 -24.52
CA GLY A 249 -18.23 -15.99 -24.42
C GLY A 249 -17.63 -14.92 -25.33
N ASN A 250 -18.43 -14.05 -25.97
CA ASN A 250 -17.89 -12.94 -26.75
C ASN A 250 -17.34 -11.85 -25.81
N VAL A 251 -16.09 -11.45 -26.04
CA VAL A 251 -15.37 -10.47 -25.25
C VAL A 251 -15.24 -9.14 -25.98
N THR A 252 -15.59 -8.07 -25.31
CA THR A 252 -15.42 -6.69 -25.81
C THR A 252 -14.84 -5.80 -24.76
N THR A 253 -14.04 -4.82 -25.15
CA THR A 253 -13.52 -3.81 -24.23
C THR A 253 -14.62 -2.85 -23.80
N VAL A 254 -14.73 -2.60 -22.49
CA VAL A 254 -15.66 -1.62 -21.92
C VAL A 254 -15.14 -0.22 -22.21
N THR A 255 -15.95 0.63 -22.84
CA THR A 255 -15.58 2.03 -23.05
C THR A 255 -15.56 2.77 -21.73
N VAL A 256 -14.42 3.38 -21.41
CA VAL A 256 -14.21 4.23 -20.24
C VAL A 256 -13.75 5.60 -20.71
N SER A 257 -14.45 6.64 -20.29
CA SER A 257 -14.13 8.03 -20.60
C SER A 257 -13.94 8.85 -19.32
N GLY A 258 -13.22 9.96 -19.39
CA GLY A 258 -12.98 10.85 -18.25
C GLY A 258 -11.82 10.44 -17.33
N GLN A 259 -11.47 9.16 -17.28
CA GLN A 259 -10.34 8.63 -16.52
C GLN A 259 -9.68 7.47 -17.28
N ASN A 260 -8.35 7.38 -17.22
CA ASN A 260 -7.64 6.15 -17.60
C ASN A 260 -7.53 5.26 -16.36
N LEU A 261 -7.80 3.99 -16.50
CA LEU A 261 -7.61 3.02 -15.43
C LEU A 261 -6.12 2.65 -15.29
N SER A 262 -5.74 2.14 -14.12
CA SER A 262 -4.40 1.61 -13.85
C SER A 262 -4.51 0.46 -12.86
N SER A 263 -4.15 -0.73 -13.28
CA SER A 263 -4.25 -1.97 -12.51
C SER A 263 -5.62 -2.12 -11.81
N PRO A 264 -6.76 -2.06 -12.56
CA PRO A 264 -8.08 -2.28 -11.98
C PRO A 264 -8.10 -3.70 -11.39
N ILE A 265 -8.59 -3.86 -10.14
CA ILE A 265 -8.46 -5.14 -9.45
C ILE A 265 -9.77 -5.61 -8.83
N GLY A 266 -10.43 -4.82 -8.02
CA GLY A 266 -11.71 -5.14 -7.40
C GLY A 266 -12.87 -4.47 -8.14
N LEU A 267 -14.00 -5.16 -8.26
CA LEU A 267 -15.21 -4.68 -8.89
C LEU A 267 -16.41 -4.89 -7.99
N ALA A 268 -17.28 -3.87 -7.92
CA ALA A 268 -18.62 -3.98 -7.34
C ALA A 268 -19.62 -3.25 -8.23
N VAL A 269 -20.89 -3.67 -8.19
CA VAL A 269 -21.94 -3.08 -9.02
C VAL A 269 -23.15 -2.71 -8.18
N SER A 270 -23.70 -1.50 -8.40
CA SER A 270 -24.95 -1.08 -7.78
C SER A 270 -26.16 -1.63 -8.54
N HIS A 271 -27.34 -1.57 -7.91
CA HIS A 271 -28.61 -2.03 -8.49
C HIS A 271 -28.99 -1.31 -9.80
N ASP A 272 -28.47 -0.11 -10.03
CA ASP A 272 -28.66 0.72 -11.23
C ASP A 272 -27.43 0.74 -12.16
N ASN A 273 -26.58 -0.30 -12.04
CA ASN A 273 -25.46 -0.63 -12.91
C ASN A 273 -24.29 0.38 -12.89
N TYR A 274 -24.12 1.19 -11.83
CA TYR A 274 -22.86 1.86 -11.63
C TYR A 274 -21.81 0.84 -11.17
N LEU A 275 -20.65 0.85 -11.81
CA LEU A 275 -19.51 0.04 -11.38
C LEU A 275 -18.62 0.85 -10.45
N TYR A 276 -18.11 0.19 -9.42
CA TYR A 276 -17.06 0.70 -8.54
C TYR A 276 -15.83 -0.15 -8.73
N ILE A 277 -14.72 0.51 -9.00
CA ILE A 277 -13.45 -0.10 -9.41
C ILE A 277 -12.39 0.36 -8.43
N THR A 278 -11.69 -0.58 -7.80
CA THR A 278 -10.44 -0.27 -7.09
C THR A 278 -9.27 -0.35 -8.07
N GLU A 279 -8.41 0.65 -8.05
CA GLU A 279 -7.15 0.68 -8.78
C GLU A 279 -6.00 0.47 -7.80
N MET A 280 -5.24 -0.60 -7.99
CA MET A 280 -4.18 -0.98 -7.06
C MET A 280 -2.99 -0.01 -7.13
N ASP A 281 -2.50 0.33 -8.32
CA ASP A 281 -1.30 1.16 -8.48
C ASP A 281 -1.52 2.61 -8.05
N ARG A 282 -2.71 3.17 -8.35
CA ARG A 282 -3.05 4.56 -7.97
C ARG A 282 -3.74 4.65 -6.62
N SER A 283 -4.03 3.51 -5.99
CA SER A 283 -4.70 3.44 -4.70
C SER A 283 -5.92 4.37 -4.61
N ARG A 284 -6.86 4.23 -5.56
CA ARG A 284 -8.07 5.07 -5.66
C ARG A 284 -9.29 4.26 -6.06
N VAL A 285 -10.47 4.79 -5.77
CA VAL A 285 -11.76 4.21 -6.18
C VAL A 285 -12.36 5.04 -7.30
N VAL A 286 -12.65 4.37 -8.41
CA VAL A 286 -13.28 4.96 -9.59
C VAL A 286 -14.71 4.47 -9.68
N GLN A 287 -15.67 5.38 -9.84
CA GLN A 287 -17.05 5.08 -10.21
C GLN A 287 -17.20 5.20 -11.73
N LEU A 288 -17.67 4.15 -12.39
CA LEU A 288 -18.02 4.14 -13.81
C LEU A 288 -19.54 4.12 -13.95
N ALA A 289 -20.09 5.15 -14.55
CA ALA A 289 -21.51 5.25 -14.81
C ALA A 289 -21.94 4.37 -16.00
N PRO A 290 -23.23 4.00 -16.12
CA PRO A 290 -23.75 3.18 -17.23
C PRO A 290 -23.50 3.76 -18.63
N ASP A 291 -23.31 5.08 -18.73
CA ASP A 291 -22.97 5.81 -19.96
C ASP A 291 -21.48 5.78 -20.33
N GLY A 292 -20.65 5.10 -19.51
CA GLY A 292 -19.21 4.97 -19.71
C GLY A 292 -18.35 6.10 -19.13
N VAL A 293 -18.93 7.05 -18.41
CA VAL A 293 -18.17 8.15 -17.78
C VAL A 293 -17.62 7.71 -16.43
N ALA A 294 -16.30 7.74 -16.30
CA ALA A 294 -15.58 7.40 -15.07
C ALA A 294 -15.22 8.64 -14.26
N ARG A 295 -15.33 8.55 -12.92
CA ARG A 295 -15.01 9.61 -11.97
C ARG A 295 -14.31 9.03 -10.74
N VAL A 296 -13.25 9.68 -10.27
CA VAL A 296 -12.60 9.32 -9.00
C VAL A 296 -13.48 9.79 -7.85
N ILE A 297 -13.87 8.88 -6.96
CA ILE A 297 -14.70 9.18 -5.78
C ILE A 297 -13.92 9.18 -4.47
N ALA A 298 -12.78 8.47 -4.43
CA ALA A 298 -11.89 8.43 -3.26
C ALA A 298 -10.44 8.12 -3.69
N GLY A 299 -9.44 8.47 -2.88
CA GLY A 299 -8.04 8.09 -3.04
C GLY A 299 -7.04 9.23 -3.13
N GLU A 300 -7.43 10.44 -3.59
CA GLU A 300 -6.50 11.56 -3.76
C GLU A 300 -5.91 12.08 -2.44
N THR A 301 -6.69 12.03 -1.36
CA THR A 301 -6.32 12.50 -0.02
C THR A 301 -6.47 11.44 1.07
N ASP A 302 -7.01 10.27 0.73
CA ASP A 302 -7.48 9.27 1.69
C ASP A 302 -6.37 8.32 2.17
N ARG A 303 -5.15 8.48 1.67
CA ARG A 303 -3.95 7.69 2.04
C ARG A 303 -4.15 6.18 1.91
N PHE A 304 -4.89 5.74 0.91
CA PHE A 304 -4.97 4.32 0.57
C PHE A 304 -3.62 3.79 0.07
N ASN A 305 -3.42 2.48 0.26
CA ASN A 305 -2.24 1.79 -0.26
C ASN A 305 -2.62 0.41 -0.83
N GLN A 306 -2.42 0.20 -2.13
CA GLN A 306 -2.70 -1.06 -2.82
C GLN A 306 -4.10 -1.61 -2.48
N ILE A 307 -5.14 -0.78 -2.63
CA ILE A 307 -6.52 -1.22 -2.41
C ILE A 307 -6.90 -2.33 -3.39
N THR A 308 -7.61 -3.35 -2.90
CA THR A 308 -7.92 -4.56 -3.66
C THR A 308 -9.42 -4.83 -3.73
N GLY A 309 -9.95 -5.79 -3.01
CA GLY A 309 -11.35 -6.16 -3.05
C GLY A 309 -12.28 -5.03 -2.61
N ILE A 310 -13.42 -4.91 -3.27
CA ILE A 310 -14.48 -3.95 -2.97
C ILE A 310 -15.83 -4.65 -3.02
N ALA A 311 -16.73 -4.30 -2.11
CA ALA A 311 -18.09 -4.76 -2.06
C ALA A 311 -19.06 -3.63 -1.75
N ILE A 312 -20.29 -3.76 -2.22
CA ILE A 312 -21.37 -2.82 -1.92
C ILE A 312 -22.22 -3.35 -0.76
N GLY A 313 -22.53 -2.48 0.20
CA GLY A 313 -23.38 -2.80 1.33
C GLY A 313 -24.86 -2.93 0.95
N PRO A 314 -25.72 -3.37 1.90
CA PRO A 314 -27.15 -3.51 1.66
C PRO A 314 -27.80 -2.17 1.29
N GLN A 315 -28.38 -2.08 0.09
CA GLN A 315 -29.00 -0.86 -0.47
C GLN A 315 -30.48 -0.69 -0.02
N ASN A 316 -30.77 -0.80 1.26
CA ASN A 316 -32.13 -0.71 1.83
C ASN A 316 -32.55 0.76 1.99
N ASN A 317 -32.93 1.45 0.92
CA ASN A 317 -33.33 2.86 0.90
C ASN A 317 -32.30 3.83 1.52
N LYS A 318 -31.03 3.45 1.50
CA LYS A 318 -29.89 4.28 1.90
C LYS A 318 -28.98 4.54 0.70
N PRO A 319 -28.20 5.62 0.71
CA PRO A 319 -27.12 5.80 -0.24
C PRO A 319 -26.17 4.58 -0.24
N ALA A 320 -25.54 4.32 -1.38
CA ALA A 320 -24.58 3.23 -1.49
C ALA A 320 -23.44 3.40 -0.47
N GLU A 321 -23.20 2.36 0.31
CA GLU A 321 -22.02 2.21 1.17
C GLU A 321 -21.10 1.20 0.51
N LEU A 322 -19.82 1.52 0.41
CA LEU A 322 -18.80 0.63 -0.15
C LEU A 322 -17.88 0.18 0.96
N TYR A 323 -17.43 -1.05 0.88
CA TYR A 323 -16.46 -1.64 1.78
C TYR A 323 -15.29 -2.16 0.97
N LEU A 324 -14.07 -1.84 1.36
CA LEU A 324 -12.90 -2.26 0.61
C LEU A 324 -11.75 -2.70 1.52
N ALA A 325 -10.91 -3.55 0.98
CA ALA A 325 -9.64 -3.94 1.57
C ALA A 325 -8.56 -2.92 1.15
N ASP A 326 -8.01 -2.21 2.12
CA ASP A 326 -6.86 -1.33 2.00
C ASP A 326 -5.61 -2.15 2.35
N SER A 327 -5.24 -3.05 1.41
CA SER A 327 -4.38 -4.20 1.65
C SER A 327 -2.99 -3.80 2.10
N GLY A 328 -2.37 -2.82 1.46
CA GLY A 328 -1.05 -2.32 1.82
C GLY A 328 -1.02 -1.53 3.15
N ASN A 329 -2.18 -1.14 3.66
CA ASN A 329 -2.35 -0.53 4.99
C ASN A 329 -2.87 -1.52 6.04
N TYR A 330 -3.18 -2.77 5.68
CA TYR A 330 -3.70 -3.81 6.56
C TYR A 330 -5.03 -3.44 7.22
N LEU A 331 -5.89 -2.71 6.49
CA LEU A 331 -7.14 -2.13 6.99
C LEU A 331 -8.33 -2.55 6.15
N VAL A 332 -9.52 -2.51 6.76
CA VAL A 332 -10.80 -2.56 6.05
C VAL A 332 -11.46 -1.20 6.18
N ARG A 333 -11.81 -0.60 5.03
CA ARG A 333 -12.38 0.75 4.94
C ARG A 333 -13.84 0.71 4.53
N LYS A 334 -14.59 1.69 5.01
CA LYS A 334 -15.94 2.01 4.55
C LYS A 334 -15.92 3.37 3.86
N LEU A 335 -16.60 3.46 2.73
CA LEU A 335 -16.85 4.68 1.98
C LEU A 335 -18.35 4.98 2.00
N ASP A 336 -18.74 6.15 2.40
CA ASP A 336 -20.12 6.62 2.38
C ASP A 336 -20.23 8.09 1.94
N GLN A 337 -21.47 8.54 1.75
CA GLN A 337 -21.77 9.91 1.26
C GLN A 337 -22.02 10.91 2.40
N THR A 338 -21.75 10.56 3.64
CA THR A 338 -22.01 11.44 4.77
C THR A 338 -21.04 12.61 4.77
N THR A 339 -21.56 13.82 4.92
CA THR A 339 -20.72 14.99 5.18
C THR A 339 -20.18 14.88 6.60
N PRO A 340 -18.85 15.05 6.82
CA PRO A 340 -18.30 15.00 8.16
C PRO A 340 -18.99 16.04 9.06
N THR A 341 -19.64 15.59 10.13
CA THR A 341 -20.23 16.47 11.15
C THR A 341 -19.22 16.88 12.23
N SER A 342 -17.97 16.43 12.11
CA SER A 342 -16.87 16.71 13.04
C SER A 342 -15.60 17.03 12.27
N SER A 343 -14.69 17.76 12.92
CA SER A 343 -13.33 18.02 12.44
C SER A 343 -12.66 16.73 11.95
N PRO A 344 -11.74 16.82 10.96
CA PRO A 344 -11.05 15.65 10.46
C PRO A 344 -10.49 14.85 11.61
N THR A 345 -10.74 13.55 11.60
CA THR A 345 -10.15 12.60 12.55
C THR A 345 -8.65 12.87 12.64
N PRO A 346 -8.05 12.97 13.84
CA PRO A 346 -6.61 13.15 13.96
C PRO A 346 -5.92 12.12 13.08
N ALA A 347 -4.85 12.53 12.39
CA ALA A 347 -4.09 11.63 11.53
C ALA A 347 -3.89 10.29 12.24
N GLU A 348 -4.46 9.23 11.70
CA GLU A 348 -4.40 7.89 12.29
C GLU A 348 -2.94 7.59 12.59
N SER A 349 -2.62 7.34 13.86
CA SER A 349 -1.28 6.91 14.24
C SER A 349 -1.15 5.46 13.82
N TYR A 350 -0.53 5.19 12.69
CA TYR A 350 -0.20 3.83 12.32
C TYR A 350 0.73 3.21 13.37
N PRO A 351 0.52 1.95 13.78
CA PRO A 351 1.43 1.25 14.66
C PRO A 351 2.84 1.26 14.10
N ARG A 352 3.84 1.32 14.96
CA ARG A 352 5.23 1.22 14.54
C ARG A 352 5.51 -0.22 14.10
N LEU A 353 5.97 -0.39 12.87
CA LEU A 353 6.56 -1.64 12.44
C LEU A 353 7.91 -1.79 13.16
N THR A 354 8.05 -2.83 13.97
CA THR A 354 9.28 -3.19 14.68
C THR A 354 9.54 -4.67 14.51
N ASN A 355 10.75 -5.13 14.81
CA ASN A 355 11.05 -6.56 14.83
C ASN A 355 10.11 -7.33 15.77
N GLU A 356 9.72 -6.72 16.90
CA GLU A 356 8.78 -7.30 17.85
C GLU A 356 7.38 -7.49 17.23
N THR A 357 6.85 -6.46 16.56
CA THR A 357 5.53 -6.54 15.91
C THR A 357 5.53 -7.46 14.68
N LEU A 358 6.66 -7.64 14.04
CA LEU A 358 6.82 -8.51 12.86
C LEU A 358 7.20 -9.95 13.22
N GLY A 359 7.53 -10.22 14.51
CA GLY A 359 7.84 -11.57 15.00
C GLY A 359 9.05 -12.24 14.35
N GLU A 360 9.93 -11.48 13.73
CA GLU A 360 11.06 -11.98 12.93
C GLU A 360 12.39 -11.50 13.52
N PRO A 361 13.46 -12.29 13.35
CA PRO A 361 14.81 -11.87 13.72
C PRO A 361 15.26 -10.66 12.89
N SER A 362 16.39 -10.09 13.26
CA SER A 362 17.03 -8.97 12.55
C SER A 362 17.13 -9.23 11.06
N LEU A 363 16.97 -8.15 10.26
CA LEU A 363 17.14 -8.22 8.80
C LEU A 363 18.57 -8.65 8.44
N ILE A 364 18.68 -9.43 7.36
CA ILE A 364 19.95 -9.70 6.69
C ILE A 364 20.10 -8.76 5.48
N TRP A 365 21.31 -8.64 4.95
CA TRP A 365 21.58 -7.77 3.83
C TRP A 365 21.15 -8.37 2.48
N PRO A 366 20.88 -7.54 1.46
CA PRO A 366 20.44 -8.03 0.15
C PRO A 366 21.56 -8.64 -0.69
N PHE A 367 22.80 -8.60 -0.22
CA PHE A 367 23.99 -9.11 -0.93
C PHE A 367 24.78 -10.09 -0.07
N ASP A 368 25.57 -10.95 -0.70
CA ASP A 368 26.47 -11.85 -0.02
C ASP A 368 27.74 -11.13 0.49
N PRO A 369 28.24 -11.46 1.68
CA PRO A 369 27.61 -12.31 2.69
C PRO A 369 26.51 -11.58 3.45
N GLN A 370 25.30 -12.14 3.45
CA GLN A 370 24.12 -11.48 4.00
C GLN A 370 24.18 -11.16 5.51
N GLN A 371 25.10 -11.76 6.24
CA GLN A 371 25.32 -11.52 7.67
C GLN A 371 26.42 -10.52 7.94
N SER A 372 26.98 -9.91 6.91
CA SER A 372 28.00 -8.86 7.04
C SER A 372 27.46 -7.52 6.51
N PRO A 373 27.86 -6.38 7.08
CA PRO A 373 27.44 -5.07 6.64
C PRO A 373 27.96 -4.76 5.23
N HIS A 374 27.15 -4.01 4.47
CA HIS A 374 27.47 -3.52 3.13
C HIS A 374 27.51 -2.01 3.10
N GLU A 375 28.16 -1.42 2.06
CA GLU A 375 28.22 0.02 1.87
C GLU A 375 26.79 0.58 1.70
N VAL A 376 26.43 1.57 2.50
CA VAL A 376 25.17 2.32 2.40
C VAL A 376 25.39 3.52 1.50
N VAL A 377 24.69 3.58 0.38
CA VAL A 377 24.82 4.65 -0.60
C VAL A 377 23.98 5.86 -0.23
N ALA A 378 22.81 5.61 0.39
CA ALA A 378 21.92 6.65 0.89
C ALA A 378 20.97 6.11 1.98
N THR A 379 20.53 7.02 2.85
CA THR A 379 19.64 6.73 3.97
C THR A 379 18.25 7.33 3.77
N VAL A 380 17.29 6.85 4.58
CA VAL A 380 15.91 7.37 4.58
C VAL A 380 15.88 8.83 4.98
N GLY A 381 15.09 9.62 4.29
CA GLY A 381 14.88 11.04 4.57
C GLY A 381 15.84 11.99 3.86
N GLU A 382 16.83 11.50 3.14
CA GLU A 382 17.68 12.35 2.32
C GLU A 382 16.89 13.09 1.23
N VAL A 383 17.28 14.34 0.94
CA VAL A 383 16.68 15.11 -0.15
C VAL A 383 17.08 14.51 -1.50
N ARG A 384 16.11 14.29 -2.36
CA ARG A 384 16.33 13.88 -3.75
C ARG A 384 15.89 14.99 -4.70
N GLY A 385 16.71 15.28 -5.73
CA GLY A 385 16.48 16.32 -6.72
C GLY A 385 17.10 17.67 -6.37
N SER A 386 16.81 18.69 -7.16
CA SER A 386 17.25 20.08 -6.95
C SER A 386 16.07 20.94 -6.50
N PHE A 387 16.26 21.81 -5.50
CA PHE A 387 15.23 22.72 -4.98
C PHE A 387 14.71 23.73 -6.02
N ASP A 388 15.50 24.01 -7.03
CA ASP A 388 15.24 25.05 -8.03
C ASP A 388 14.52 24.56 -9.28
N SER A 389 14.14 23.29 -9.35
CA SER A 389 13.44 22.72 -10.51
C SER A 389 12.06 22.18 -10.11
N ASP A 390 11.06 22.42 -10.96
CA ASP A 390 9.73 21.77 -10.86
C ASP A 390 9.78 20.27 -11.20
N ASP A 391 10.95 19.66 -11.17
CA ASP A 391 11.17 18.25 -11.43
C ASP A 391 10.48 17.41 -10.33
N SER A 392 9.76 16.37 -10.75
CA SER A 392 9.05 15.41 -9.87
C SER A 392 9.96 14.67 -8.87
N ARG A 393 11.28 14.86 -8.93
CA ARG A 393 12.29 14.28 -8.05
C ARG A 393 12.46 14.99 -6.70
N HIS A 394 11.72 16.08 -6.43
CA HIS A 394 11.71 16.69 -5.09
C HIS A 394 10.92 15.83 -4.11
N HIS A 395 11.61 14.88 -3.47
CA HIS A 395 11.03 14.04 -2.44
C HIS A 395 12.09 13.63 -1.43
N LEU A 396 11.64 13.18 -0.26
CA LEU A 396 12.48 12.51 0.71
C LEU A 396 12.78 11.09 0.20
N HIS A 397 14.03 10.67 0.33
CA HIS A 397 14.45 9.32 -0.02
C HIS A 397 13.71 8.30 0.83
N SER A 398 12.97 7.40 0.19
CA SER A 398 11.99 6.52 0.84
C SER A 398 12.56 5.22 1.39
N GLY A 399 13.84 4.92 1.12
CA GLY A 399 14.44 3.64 1.47
C GLY A 399 15.90 3.73 1.88
N LEU A 400 16.54 2.58 1.94
CA LEU A 400 17.97 2.40 2.16
C LEU A 400 18.61 1.95 0.86
N ASP A 401 19.56 2.73 0.33
CA ASP A 401 20.34 2.32 -0.83
C ASP A 401 21.56 1.52 -0.37
N VAL A 402 21.65 0.27 -0.80
CA VAL A 402 22.77 -0.62 -0.50
C VAL A 402 23.56 -0.83 -1.80
N PHE A 403 24.87 -0.53 -1.77
CA PHE A 403 25.74 -0.70 -2.94
C PHE A 403 25.80 -2.15 -3.40
N GLY A 404 25.73 -2.35 -4.72
CA GLY A 404 25.94 -3.63 -5.38
C GLY A 404 26.49 -3.43 -6.81
N ALA A 405 27.36 -4.32 -7.23
CA ALA A 405 27.94 -4.27 -8.58
C ALA A 405 26.86 -4.61 -9.64
N TYR A 406 27.00 -4.03 -10.84
CA TYR A 406 26.11 -4.38 -11.96
C TYR A 406 26.09 -5.89 -12.21
N GLY A 407 24.91 -6.50 -12.14
CA GLY A 407 24.72 -7.95 -12.31
C GLY A 407 24.93 -8.76 -11.04
N GLU A 408 25.23 -8.13 -9.92
CA GLU A 408 25.33 -8.82 -8.60
C GLU A 408 23.97 -9.38 -8.19
N PRO A 409 23.88 -10.64 -7.67
CA PRO A 409 22.63 -11.21 -7.23
C PRO A 409 22.03 -10.45 -6.04
N VAL A 410 20.77 -10.04 -6.19
CA VAL A 410 19.95 -9.47 -5.10
C VAL A 410 19.21 -10.60 -4.40
N ARG A 411 19.31 -10.65 -3.08
CA ARG A 411 18.70 -11.70 -2.26
C ARG A 411 17.57 -11.18 -1.38
N ALA A 412 16.57 -12.03 -1.17
CA ALA A 412 15.52 -11.77 -0.20
C ALA A 412 16.13 -11.62 1.21
N ILE A 413 15.73 -10.58 1.93
CA ILE A 413 16.29 -10.20 3.24
C ILE A 413 15.48 -10.75 4.42
N ARG A 414 14.29 -11.27 4.16
CA ARG A 414 13.43 -11.96 5.14
C ARG A 414 12.46 -12.91 4.43
N SER A 415 11.76 -13.75 5.22
CA SER A 415 10.72 -14.63 4.67
C SER A 415 9.44 -13.85 4.45
N GLU A 416 9.01 -13.70 3.19
CA GLU A 416 7.83 -12.95 2.81
C GLU A 416 7.06 -13.63 1.68
N LYS A 417 5.76 -13.38 1.61
CA LYS A 417 4.89 -13.77 0.49
C LYS A 417 4.63 -12.62 -0.46
N VAL A 418 4.53 -12.91 -1.72
CA VAL A 418 4.00 -11.99 -2.73
C VAL A 418 2.51 -11.75 -2.49
N THR A 419 2.12 -10.52 -2.21
CA THR A 419 0.74 -10.12 -1.90
C THR A 419 -0.01 -9.54 -3.08
N SER A 420 0.70 -9.01 -4.09
CA SER A 420 0.12 -8.47 -5.32
C SER A 420 0.04 -9.51 -6.43
N PRO A 421 -1.00 -9.52 -7.30
CA PRO A 421 -1.02 -10.30 -8.53
C PRO A 421 -0.03 -9.79 -9.59
N LEU A 422 0.40 -8.52 -9.48
CA LEU A 422 1.41 -7.87 -10.31
C LEU A 422 2.50 -7.27 -9.40
N PRO A 423 3.40 -8.10 -8.84
CA PRO A 423 4.32 -7.65 -7.79
C PRO A 423 5.54 -6.90 -8.32
N ASN A 424 5.79 -6.88 -9.62
CA ASN A 424 6.93 -6.24 -10.24
C ASN A 424 6.51 -5.25 -11.33
N TRP A 425 7.31 -4.21 -11.48
CA TRP A 425 7.06 -3.08 -12.40
C TRP A 425 8.33 -2.63 -13.09
N GLY A 426 8.17 -1.77 -14.11
CA GLY A 426 9.28 -1.08 -14.76
C GLY A 426 10.25 -2.00 -15.52
N PHE A 427 9.75 -3.11 -16.08
CA PHE A 427 10.57 -4.09 -16.79
C PHE A 427 11.60 -3.43 -17.71
N ASP A 428 12.86 -3.84 -17.59
CA ASP A 428 14.03 -3.36 -18.35
C ASP A 428 14.35 -1.85 -18.19
N SER A 429 13.75 -1.18 -17.20
CA SER A 429 14.07 0.20 -16.84
C SER A 429 15.05 0.28 -15.67
N LEU A 430 15.62 1.47 -15.44
CA LEU A 430 16.46 1.71 -14.26
C LEU A 430 15.67 1.62 -12.94
N ASN A 431 14.35 1.82 -12.99
CA ASN A 431 13.46 1.76 -11.84
C ASN A 431 12.69 0.43 -11.76
N GLU A 432 13.18 -0.60 -12.43
CA GLU A 432 12.59 -1.92 -12.30
C GLU A 432 12.66 -2.39 -10.86
N GLY A 433 11.51 -2.86 -10.35
CA GLY A 433 11.37 -3.24 -8.95
C GLY A 433 10.48 -4.44 -8.73
N PHE A 434 10.55 -4.97 -7.50
CA PHE A 434 9.84 -6.15 -7.04
C PHE A 434 9.38 -5.98 -5.59
N HIS A 435 8.09 -6.22 -5.35
CA HIS A 435 7.47 -6.11 -4.03
C HIS A 435 7.14 -7.50 -3.46
N VAL A 436 7.63 -7.77 -2.26
CA VAL A 436 7.37 -9.03 -1.54
C VAL A 436 7.04 -8.72 -0.08
N GLY A 437 5.80 -8.98 0.34
CA GLY A 437 5.33 -8.70 1.68
C GLY A 437 5.37 -7.20 2.01
N ILE A 438 6.23 -6.82 2.95
CA ILE A 438 6.44 -5.42 3.34
C ILE A 438 7.66 -4.79 2.68
N ILE A 439 8.41 -5.54 1.86
CA ILE A 439 9.68 -5.10 1.28
C ILE A 439 9.52 -4.83 -0.22
N SER A 440 10.03 -3.69 -0.67
CA SER A 440 10.26 -3.42 -2.09
C SER A 440 11.76 -3.34 -2.38
N TYR A 441 12.16 -4.01 -3.46
CA TYR A 441 13.51 -3.99 -4.01
C TYR A 441 13.45 -3.27 -5.35
N ILE A 442 14.20 -2.19 -5.52
CA ILE A 442 14.21 -1.39 -6.76
C ILE A 442 15.64 -1.30 -7.31
N HIS A 443 15.78 -0.96 -8.58
CA HIS A 443 17.03 -0.86 -9.33
C HIS A 443 17.65 -2.22 -9.62
N MET A 444 16.81 -3.18 -10.01
CA MET A 444 17.25 -4.55 -10.31
C MET A 444 16.61 -5.12 -11.57
N HIS A 445 17.13 -6.22 -12.06
CA HIS A 445 16.52 -7.07 -13.08
C HIS A 445 15.81 -8.24 -12.39
N VAL A 446 14.48 -8.19 -12.30
CA VAL A 446 13.69 -9.17 -11.54
C VAL A 446 13.72 -10.54 -12.23
N GLY A 447 14.09 -11.60 -11.47
CA GLY A 447 14.03 -12.99 -11.92
C GLY A 447 15.00 -13.36 -13.05
N ARG A 448 15.96 -12.50 -13.37
CA ARG A 448 16.92 -12.69 -14.46
C ARG A 448 18.29 -12.09 -14.15
N ASP A 449 19.29 -12.51 -14.92
CA ASP A 449 20.64 -11.95 -14.86
C ASP A 449 20.77 -10.64 -15.70
N LYS A 450 21.95 -10.04 -15.64
CA LYS A 450 22.29 -8.81 -16.37
C LYS A 450 22.23 -8.94 -17.90
N ASP A 451 22.27 -10.16 -18.42
CA ASP A 451 22.21 -10.48 -19.84
C ASP A 451 20.78 -10.89 -20.27
N ALA A 452 19.77 -10.60 -19.43
CA ALA A 452 18.36 -10.88 -19.60
C ALA A 452 18.00 -12.39 -19.64
N LYS A 453 18.89 -13.28 -19.18
CA LYS A 453 18.62 -14.69 -19.09
C LYS A 453 17.85 -14.99 -17.81
N MET A 454 16.69 -15.63 -17.96
CA MET A 454 15.84 -16.05 -16.84
C MET A 454 16.58 -17.02 -15.90
N PHE A 455 16.33 -16.88 -14.60
CA PHE A 455 16.78 -17.88 -13.62
C PHE A 455 16.07 -19.20 -13.85
N ALA A 456 16.76 -20.31 -13.51
CA ALA A 456 16.16 -21.64 -13.50
C ALA A 456 15.26 -21.89 -12.28
N ASP A 457 14.59 -20.84 -11.80
CA ASP A 457 13.68 -20.87 -10.65
C ASP A 457 12.24 -20.77 -11.17
N PRO A 458 11.38 -21.80 -10.93
CA PRO A 458 10.01 -21.85 -11.47
C PRO A 458 9.08 -20.77 -10.88
N ARG A 459 9.50 -20.06 -9.83
CA ARG A 459 8.75 -18.93 -9.29
C ARG A 459 8.71 -17.74 -10.25
N PHE A 460 9.70 -17.63 -11.15
CA PHE A 460 9.77 -16.59 -12.19
C PHE A 460 9.32 -17.15 -13.53
N ILE A 461 8.22 -16.62 -14.04
CA ILE A 461 7.60 -17.09 -15.28
C ILE A 461 7.85 -16.04 -16.36
N ALA A 462 8.48 -16.45 -17.46
CA ALA A 462 8.68 -15.59 -18.63
C ALA A 462 7.37 -15.34 -19.34
N VAL A 463 7.07 -14.08 -19.62
CA VAL A 463 6.01 -13.65 -20.53
C VAL A 463 6.67 -13.01 -21.75
N ASN A 464 6.48 -13.63 -22.89
CA ASN A 464 7.07 -13.17 -24.15
C ASN A 464 6.04 -12.39 -24.95
N ASP A 465 6.51 -11.46 -25.77
CA ASP A 465 5.73 -10.77 -26.78
C ASP A 465 5.45 -11.68 -28.01
N GLU A 466 4.73 -11.16 -29.00
CA GLU A 466 4.38 -11.89 -30.22
C GLU A 466 5.60 -12.29 -31.07
N ALA A 467 6.73 -11.60 -30.89
CA ALA A 467 8.00 -11.94 -31.54
C ALA A 467 8.82 -12.98 -30.76
N GLY A 468 8.31 -13.45 -29.60
CA GLY A 468 8.98 -14.42 -28.73
C GLY A 468 10.06 -13.79 -27.83
N LYS A 469 10.19 -12.45 -27.80
CA LYS A 469 11.11 -11.74 -26.93
C LYS A 469 10.50 -11.61 -25.53
N LEU A 470 11.31 -11.76 -24.49
CA LEU A 470 10.89 -11.53 -23.10
C LEU A 470 10.35 -10.10 -22.94
N ALA A 471 9.05 -9.97 -22.61
CA ALA A 471 8.37 -8.70 -22.42
C ALA A 471 8.24 -8.34 -20.94
N ARG A 472 8.13 -9.36 -20.07
CA ARG A 472 8.12 -9.19 -18.60
C ARG A 472 8.36 -10.53 -17.90
N VAL A 473 8.61 -10.46 -16.62
CA VAL A 473 8.63 -11.62 -15.71
C VAL A 473 7.36 -11.58 -14.87
N ARG A 474 6.71 -12.72 -14.69
CA ARG A 474 5.52 -12.86 -13.83
C ARG A 474 5.90 -13.67 -12.58
N VAL A 475 5.47 -13.20 -11.41
CA VAL A 475 5.55 -13.92 -10.14
C VAL A 475 4.15 -14.00 -9.55
N LYS A 476 3.70 -15.18 -9.15
CA LYS A 476 2.32 -15.38 -8.69
C LYS A 476 2.13 -14.84 -7.27
N ARG A 477 0.96 -14.29 -7.00
CA ARG A 477 0.48 -14.01 -5.63
C ARG A 477 0.54 -15.29 -4.79
N GLY A 478 1.01 -15.18 -3.56
CA GLY A 478 1.22 -16.31 -2.65
C GLY A 478 2.59 -17.00 -2.78
N THR A 479 3.39 -16.64 -3.79
CA THR A 479 4.76 -17.12 -3.90
C THR A 479 5.58 -16.67 -2.69
N ARG A 480 6.28 -17.61 -2.04
CA ARG A 480 7.13 -17.31 -0.89
C ARG A 480 8.60 -17.24 -1.28
N PHE A 481 9.26 -16.18 -0.83
CA PHE A 481 10.71 -16.04 -0.83
C PHE A 481 11.23 -16.13 0.60
N LYS A 482 12.36 -16.81 0.77
CA LYS A 482 13.05 -16.98 2.06
C LYS A 482 14.36 -16.20 2.06
N PRO A 483 14.92 -15.84 3.22
CA PRO A 483 16.25 -15.26 3.31
C PRO A 483 17.25 -16.07 2.47
N GLY A 484 18.01 -15.38 1.62
CA GLY A 484 18.98 -16.00 0.71
C GLY A 484 18.49 -16.34 -0.68
N ASP A 485 17.17 -16.43 -0.91
CA ASP A 485 16.63 -16.64 -2.26
C ASP A 485 17.03 -15.48 -3.18
N VAL A 486 17.53 -15.77 -4.37
CA VAL A 486 17.86 -14.74 -5.38
C VAL A 486 16.57 -14.24 -6.01
N VAL A 487 16.34 -12.94 -5.90
CA VAL A 487 15.14 -12.29 -6.46
C VAL A 487 15.41 -11.53 -7.76
N GLY A 488 16.68 -11.27 -8.07
CA GLY A 488 17.10 -10.61 -9.30
C GLY A 488 18.58 -10.28 -9.29
N THR A 489 18.99 -9.34 -10.14
CA THR A 489 20.36 -8.82 -10.19
C THR A 489 20.37 -7.30 -10.29
N VAL A 490 21.38 -6.66 -9.70
CA VAL A 490 21.54 -5.19 -9.71
C VAL A 490 21.62 -4.67 -11.16
N ASN A 491 20.86 -3.63 -11.46
CA ASN A 491 20.91 -2.95 -12.75
C ASN A 491 22.00 -1.85 -12.79
N LYS A 492 21.98 -0.99 -13.80
CA LYS A 492 23.01 0.08 -14.01
C LYS A 492 22.95 1.21 -12.98
N MET A 493 22.12 1.13 -11.97
CA MET A 493 22.11 2.06 -10.82
C MET A 493 23.18 1.71 -9.78
N TYR A 494 23.77 0.49 -9.84
CA TYR A 494 24.84 0.02 -8.95
C TYR A 494 24.46 0.02 -7.46
N HIS A 495 23.18 -0.13 -7.17
CA HIS A 495 22.67 -0.33 -5.82
C HIS A 495 21.27 -0.94 -5.87
N VAL A 496 20.84 -1.47 -4.76
CA VAL A 496 19.44 -1.81 -4.51
C VAL A 496 18.85 -0.78 -3.56
N HIS A 497 17.71 -0.20 -3.94
CA HIS A 497 16.91 0.66 -3.09
C HIS A 497 15.88 -0.20 -2.36
N LEU A 498 16.03 -0.33 -1.03
CA LEU A 498 15.15 -1.09 -0.15
C LEU A 498 14.13 -0.18 0.51
N ILE A 499 12.84 -0.42 0.25
CA ILE A 499 11.75 0.25 0.96
C ILE A 499 11.10 -0.75 1.91
N VAL A 500 10.77 -0.32 3.12
CA VAL A 500 10.04 -1.10 4.11
C VAL A 500 8.77 -0.36 4.51
N GLY A 501 7.64 -1.05 4.43
CA GLY A 501 6.33 -0.53 4.82
C GLY A 501 5.53 0.08 3.68
N PRO A 502 4.35 0.65 4.01
CA PRO A 502 3.41 1.16 3.03
C PRO A 502 3.90 2.47 2.41
N SER A 503 3.54 2.70 1.14
CA SER A 503 3.83 3.95 0.43
C SER A 503 3.23 5.18 1.16
N GLY A 504 4.06 6.21 1.36
CA GLY A 504 3.69 7.41 2.13
C GLY A 504 3.67 7.21 3.65
N GLY A 505 4.23 6.11 4.11
CA GLY A 505 4.41 5.77 5.51
C GLY A 505 5.62 4.86 5.71
N GLU A 506 6.56 4.93 4.79
CA GLU A 506 7.78 4.14 4.78
C GLU A 506 8.56 4.34 6.09
N ILE A 507 9.04 3.23 6.63
CA ILE A 507 9.90 3.24 7.82
C ILE A 507 11.36 3.13 7.42
N ASN A 508 12.24 3.60 8.29
CA ASN A 508 13.67 3.42 8.08
C ASN A 508 14.05 1.93 8.22
N PRO A 509 14.58 1.26 7.16
CA PRO A 509 14.96 -0.14 7.23
C PRO A 509 15.98 -0.47 8.34
N LEU A 510 16.79 0.50 8.74
CA LEU A 510 17.72 0.34 9.86
C LEU A 510 16.99 0.09 11.20
N SER A 511 15.70 0.51 11.31
CA SER A 511 14.89 0.23 12.51
C SER A 511 14.60 -1.26 12.72
N LEU A 512 14.79 -2.08 11.69
CA LEU A 512 14.67 -3.53 11.75
C LEU A 512 16.01 -4.22 12.09
N SER A 513 16.98 -3.46 12.58
CA SER A 513 18.26 -3.94 13.09
C SER A 513 19.01 -4.89 12.13
N PRO A 514 19.47 -4.40 10.95
CA PRO A 514 20.24 -5.22 10.02
C PRO A 514 21.48 -5.82 10.72
N ILE A 515 21.69 -7.14 10.51
CA ILE A 515 22.78 -7.86 11.15
C ILE A 515 24.13 -7.23 10.78
N GLY A 516 24.96 -6.96 11.79
CA GLY A 516 26.31 -6.46 11.61
C GLY A 516 26.40 -4.99 11.18
N PHE A 517 25.28 -4.25 11.11
CA PHE A 517 25.36 -2.80 10.91
C PHE A 517 25.99 -2.16 12.16
N ILE A 518 27.20 -1.68 12.00
CA ILE A 518 27.96 -0.99 13.06
C ILE A 518 28.40 0.34 12.48
N ASP A 519 28.00 1.42 13.15
CA ASP A 519 28.50 2.75 12.86
C ASP A 519 29.01 3.40 14.13
N THR A 520 30.26 3.83 14.09
CA THR A 520 30.96 4.49 15.21
C THR A 520 31.48 5.87 14.86
N ILE A 521 31.16 6.35 13.64
CA ILE A 521 31.61 7.63 13.15
C ILE A 521 30.59 8.71 13.50
N PRO A 522 30.93 9.69 14.38
CA PRO A 522 30.00 10.75 14.68
C PRO A 522 29.69 11.62 13.44
N PRO A 523 28.45 12.11 13.30
CA PRO A 523 28.09 13.08 12.27
C PRO A 523 28.96 14.35 12.34
N THR A 524 29.10 14.98 11.20
CA THR A 524 29.86 16.21 11.03
C THR A 524 28.91 17.38 10.80
N ILE A 525 29.02 18.43 11.61
CA ILE A 525 28.47 19.76 11.33
C ILE A 525 29.57 20.56 10.64
N GLU A 526 29.28 21.09 9.45
CA GLU A 526 30.25 21.88 8.68
C GLU A 526 30.68 23.13 9.41
N LYS A 527 31.87 23.61 9.13
CA LYS A 527 32.39 24.89 9.71
C LYS A 527 31.41 26.02 9.32
N ASP A 528 30.99 26.81 10.32
CA ASP A 528 29.92 27.82 10.17
C ASP A 528 28.61 27.28 9.66
N GLY A 529 28.36 25.98 9.84
CA GLY A 529 27.21 25.24 9.34
C GLY A 529 25.91 25.57 10.05
N VAL A 530 25.96 26.11 11.27
CA VAL A 530 24.76 26.55 12.01
C VAL A 530 24.44 28.00 11.63
N GLN A 531 23.28 28.21 11.03
CA GLN A 531 22.86 29.52 10.52
C GLN A 531 21.47 29.86 11.08
N LEU A 532 21.30 31.10 11.52
CA LEU A 532 20.05 31.60 12.08
C LEU A 532 19.43 32.63 11.14
N PHE A 533 18.13 32.53 10.94
CA PHE A 533 17.36 33.41 10.07
C PHE A 533 16.09 33.92 10.76
N ASP A 534 15.63 35.10 10.39
CA ASP A 534 14.29 35.53 10.71
C ASP A 534 13.24 34.80 9.86
N PRO A 535 11.94 34.92 10.14
CA PRO A 535 10.89 34.30 9.34
C PRO A 535 10.84 34.73 7.86
N ASN A 536 11.38 35.90 7.55
CA ASN A 536 11.44 36.47 6.19
C ASN A 536 12.68 36.00 5.41
N GLY A 537 13.56 35.21 6.05
CA GLY A 537 14.77 34.68 5.43
C GLY A 537 16.01 35.57 5.57
N ALA A 538 15.96 36.67 6.33
CA ALA A 538 17.15 37.46 6.61
C ALA A 538 18.03 36.77 7.66
N ARG A 539 19.31 36.57 7.33
CA ARG A 539 20.27 35.92 8.24
C ARG A 539 20.71 36.86 9.34
N PHE A 540 20.67 36.40 10.60
CA PHE A 540 21.33 37.09 11.73
C PHE A 540 22.83 37.08 11.53
N LYS A 541 23.48 38.28 11.56
CA LYS A 541 24.92 38.46 11.35
C LYS A 541 25.53 39.40 12.38
N GLU A 542 24.69 40.15 13.09
CA GLU A 542 25.11 41.15 14.08
C GLU A 542 25.69 40.43 15.30
N LYS A 543 26.85 40.86 15.76
CA LYS A 543 27.54 40.25 16.91
C LYS A 543 27.91 41.30 17.93
N GLN A 544 27.92 40.90 19.21
CA GLN A 544 28.51 41.61 20.32
C GLN A 544 29.62 40.74 20.89
N GLY A 545 30.87 41.03 20.53
CA GLY A 545 32.00 40.10 20.79
C GLY A 545 31.81 38.82 19.98
N GLU A 546 31.85 37.67 20.64
CA GLU A 546 31.58 36.37 20.03
C GLU A 546 30.09 36.01 19.94
N LEU A 547 29.22 36.75 20.65
CA LEU A 547 27.79 36.46 20.76
C LEU A 547 27.03 36.95 19.54
N LEU A 548 26.33 36.06 18.86
CA LEU A 548 25.41 36.40 17.79
C LEU A 548 24.09 36.96 18.37
N LEU A 549 23.71 38.18 17.96
CA LEU A 549 22.51 38.85 18.45
C LEU A 549 21.25 38.25 17.81
N VAL A 550 20.32 37.74 18.62
CA VAL A 550 19.06 37.16 18.16
C VAL A 550 17.85 37.77 18.84
N ARG A 551 16.74 37.89 18.09
CA ARG A 551 15.48 38.46 18.62
C ARG A 551 14.28 37.92 17.84
N GLY A 552 13.13 37.83 18.52
CA GLY A 552 11.87 37.38 17.93
C GLY A 552 11.90 35.91 17.47
N PRO A 553 11.06 35.56 16.50
CA PRO A 553 11.04 34.22 15.92
C PRO A 553 12.31 33.94 15.09
N VAL A 554 12.91 32.78 15.30
CA VAL A 554 14.18 32.35 14.67
C VAL A 554 13.98 31.01 13.95
N ARG A 555 14.46 30.90 12.72
CA ARG A 555 14.66 29.66 12.00
C ARG A 555 16.12 29.21 12.15
N ILE A 556 16.34 27.93 12.42
CA ILE A 556 17.67 27.34 12.59
C ILE A 556 17.92 26.41 11.42
N VAL A 557 18.95 26.71 10.61
CA VAL A 557 19.42 25.90 9.49
C VAL A 557 20.77 25.30 9.84
N VAL A 558 20.94 24.00 9.63
CA VAL A 558 22.16 23.26 9.95
C VAL A 558 22.69 22.54 8.73
N ASP A 559 23.92 22.87 8.32
CA ASP A 559 24.67 22.13 7.29
C ASP A 559 25.44 21.00 7.97
N ALA A 560 24.95 19.79 7.80
CA ALA A 560 25.52 18.61 8.46
C ALA A 560 25.33 17.35 7.62
N PHE A 561 26.21 16.38 7.81
CA PHE A 561 26.15 15.09 7.12
C PHE A 561 26.73 13.99 8.02
N ASP A 562 26.43 12.76 7.61
CA ASP A 562 26.92 11.56 8.27
C ASP A 562 27.87 10.76 7.37
N ARG A 563 28.61 9.81 7.97
CA ARG A 563 29.45 8.80 7.34
C ARG A 563 29.33 7.51 8.12
N THR A 564 29.43 6.38 7.47
CA THR A 564 29.44 5.06 8.13
C THR A 564 30.80 4.37 7.96
N ASN A 565 31.12 3.46 8.85
CA ASN A 565 32.40 2.73 8.84
C ASN A 565 32.65 1.96 7.53
N MET A 566 31.60 1.57 6.82
CA MET A 566 31.69 0.78 5.59
C MET A 566 31.79 1.62 4.32
N ASN A 567 31.66 2.93 4.42
CA ASN A 567 31.61 3.82 3.28
C ASN A 567 32.99 4.37 2.89
N VAL A 568 33.15 4.68 1.61
CA VAL A 568 34.31 5.47 1.16
C VAL A 568 34.26 6.87 1.80
N GLU A 569 35.42 7.41 2.18
CA GLU A 569 35.55 8.67 2.94
C GLU A 569 34.76 9.85 2.33
N ARG A 570 34.68 9.94 1.02
CA ARG A 570 33.99 11.02 0.31
C ARG A 570 32.45 10.93 0.33
N ARG A 571 31.89 9.78 0.78
CA ARG A 571 30.44 9.56 0.81
C ARG A 571 29.83 10.33 1.98
N ARG A 572 28.87 11.20 1.68
CA ARG A 572 28.06 11.92 2.67
C ARG A 572 26.66 11.34 2.68
N LEU A 573 26.17 11.01 3.84
CA LEU A 573 24.83 10.50 4.11
C LEU A 573 23.99 11.51 4.85
N GLY A 574 22.66 11.38 4.78
CA GLY A 574 21.73 12.15 5.59
C GLY A 574 21.74 11.71 7.05
N LEU A 575 21.44 12.65 7.95
CA LEU A 575 21.29 12.39 9.39
C LEU A 575 19.95 11.73 9.69
N TYR A 576 19.93 10.97 10.79
CA TYR A 576 18.70 10.35 11.29
C TYR A 576 17.91 11.27 12.21
N LYS A 577 18.61 12.01 13.11
CA LYS A 577 17.97 12.79 14.17
C LYS A 577 18.61 14.19 14.26
N LEU A 578 17.76 15.23 14.26
CA LEU A 578 18.21 16.60 14.52
C LEU A 578 17.25 17.33 15.46
N GLY A 579 17.84 18.22 16.23
CA GLY A 579 17.14 19.05 17.18
C GLY A 579 18.03 20.16 17.72
N TYR A 580 17.53 20.85 18.72
CA TYR A 580 18.30 21.89 19.40
C TYR A 580 17.94 22.01 20.88
N GLN A 581 18.84 22.57 21.65
CA GLN A 581 18.67 22.91 23.06
C GLN A 581 19.25 24.28 23.31
N ILE A 582 18.63 25.05 24.18
CA ILE A 582 19.20 26.33 24.66
C ILE A 582 19.77 26.10 26.06
N LEU A 583 21.01 26.47 26.24
CA LEU A 583 21.73 26.37 27.50
C LEU A 583 22.08 27.77 27.98
N LYS A 584 22.17 27.96 29.31
CA LYS A 584 22.76 29.14 29.92
C LYS A 584 24.26 29.15 29.69
N ALA A 585 24.93 30.28 29.96
CA ALA A 585 26.38 30.42 29.83
C ALA A 585 27.17 29.43 30.69
N ASP A 586 26.60 28.90 31.78
CA ASP A 586 27.21 27.88 32.65
C ASP A 586 27.01 26.44 32.11
N GLY A 587 26.36 26.29 30.97
CA GLY A 587 26.08 25.00 30.35
C GLY A 587 24.83 24.28 30.88
N SER A 588 24.15 24.82 31.89
CA SER A 588 22.89 24.27 32.38
C SER A 588 21.73 24.59 31.41
N PRO A 589 20.67 23.74 31.31
CA PRO A 589 19.54 24.04 30.47
C PRO A 589 18.83 25.36 30.80
N ALA A 590 18.48 26.12 29.78
CA ALA A 590 17.63 27.28 29.96
C ALA A 590 16.18 26.86 30.28
N PRO A 591 15.37 27.71 30.94
CA PRO A 591 13.95 27.41 31.23
C PRO A 591 13.17 27.04 29.98
N GLY A 592 12.45 25.92 30.04
CA GLY A 592 11.68 25.37 28.88
C GLY A 592 12.53 24.57 27.89
N PHE A 593 13.82 24.35 28.19
CA PHE A 593 14.76 23.55 27.40
C PHE A 593 15.47 22.51 28.26
N GLU A 594 14.83 22.02 29.33
CA GLU A 594 15.34 20.98 30.23
C GLU A 594 15.69 19.71 29.46
N GLN A 595 14.97 19.45 28.37
CA GLN A 595 15.26 18.40 27.40
C GLN A 595 15.48 19.00 26.01
N PRO A 596 16.35 18.41 25.16
CA PRO A 596 16.50 18.82 23.78
C PRO A 596 15.19 18.70 23.01
N ARG A 597 14.89 19.67 22.16
CA ARG A 597 13.77 19.63 21.23
C ARG A 597 14.20 18.88 19.97
N ILE A 598 13.83 17.60 19.87
CA ILE A 598 14.10 16.78 18.69
C ILE A 598 12.95 16.97 17.69
N ASN A 599 13.19 17.73 16.65
CA ASN A 599 12.19 18.11 15.66
C ASN A 599 12.26 17.26 14.39
N ILE A 600 13.45 16.87 13.95
CA ILE A 600 13.63 16.00 12.78
C ILE A 600 14.03 14.61 13.28
N LEU A 601 13.27 13.60 12.84
CA LEU A 601 13.52 12.19 13.12
C LEU A 601 13.03 11.36 11.93
N PHE A 602 13.92 10.88 11.09
CA PHE A 602 13.58 10.09 9.91
C PHE A 602 13.30 8.61 10.27
N ASN A 603 12.42 8.42 11.24
CA ASN A 603 11.92 7.10 11.64
C ASN A 603 10.77 6.62 10.74
N ARG A 604 9.93 7.54 10.28
CA ARG A 604 8.82 7.33 9.36
C ARG A 604 8.62 8.58 8.51
N LEU A 605 8.53 8.38 7.19
CA LEU A 605 8.38 9.50 6.28
C LEU A 605 6.96 10.06 6.26
N PRO A 606 6.81 11.40 6.10
CA PRO A 606 5.52 12.02 5.82
C PRO A 606 5.02 11.65 4.41
N GLY A 607 3.72 11.39 4.28
CA GLY A 607 3.08 11.16 2.98
C GLY A 607 2.92 12.42 2.11
N ASP A 608 3.22 13.61 2.64
CA ASP A 608 3.17 14.87 1.89
C ASP A 608 4.46 15.05 1.05
N ARG A 609 4.31 15.19 -0.26
CA ARG A 609 5.44 15.48 -1.18
C ARG A 609 6.18 16.77 -0.85
N ASN A 610 5.52 17.77 -0.23
CA ASN A 610 6.16 19.01 0.20
C ASN A 610 6.99 18.85 1.49
N ALA A 611 6.98 17.67 2.12
CA ALA A 611 7.77 17.41 3.33
C ALA A 611 9.26 17.70 3.14
N THR A 612 9.80 17.50 1.93
CA THR A 612 11.17 17.87 1.59
C THR A 612 11.45 19.34 1.83
N LYS A 613 10.52 20.24 1.43
CA LYS A 613 10.64 21.71 1.63
C LYS A 613 10.38 22.14 3.07
N VAL A 614 9.97 21.20 3.93
CA VAL A 614 9.87 21.40 5.38
C VAL A 614 11.13 20.92 6.08
N ALA A 615 11.69 19.77 5.66
CA ALA A 615 12.89 19.19 6.24
C ALA A 615 14.16 19.99 5.90
N TYR A 616 14.21 20.55 4.69
CA TYR A 616 15.44 21.12 4.13
C TYR A 616 15.24 22.57 3.66
N ALA A 617 16.28 23.38 3.86
CA ALA A 617 16.40 24.71 3.27
C ALA A 617 16.74 24.63 1.78
N ALA A 618 16.45 25.71 1.04
CA ALA A 618 16.93 25.90 -0.32
C ALA A 618 18.45 25.68 -0.39
N GLU A 619 18.97 25.29 -1.55
CA GLU A 619 20.40 24.93 -1.77
C GLU A 619 20.79 23.53 -1.23
N SER A 620 19.92 22.81 -0.51
CA SER A 620 20.15 21.39 -0.26
C SER A 620 20.01 20.60 -1.53
N GLY A 621 20.82 19.57 -1.70
CA GLY A 621 20.67 18.68 -2.85
C GLY A 621 21.74 17.62 -2.92
N ILE A 622 21.34 16.46 -3.48
CA ILE A 622 22.25 15.41 -3.91
C ILE A 622 22.49 15.60 -5.39
N THR A 623 23.73 15.85 -5.75
CA THR A 623 24.13 15.84 -7.16
C THR A 623 24.28 14.40 -7.63
N VAL A 624 23.37 13.97 -8.46
CA VAL A 624 23.53 12.76 -9.26
C VAL A 624 24.69 13.05 -10.24
N TYR A 625 25.72 12.20 -10.24
CA TYR A 625 26.90 12.28 -11.14
C TYR A 625 28.04 13.24 -10.79
N GLY A 626 28.36 13.44 -9.51
CA GLY A 626 29.74 13.71 -9.09
C GLY A 626 30.36 15.07 -9.39
N SER A 627 29.60 16.10 -9.76
CA SER A 627 30.16 17.43 -10.06
C SER A 627 30.13 18.43 -8.89
N LYS A 628 29.33 18.19 -7.86
CA LYS A 628 29.26 19.04 -6.65
C LYS A 628 29.17 18.19 -5.40
N THR A 629 29.69 18.71 -4.28
CA THR A 629 29.55 18.08 -2.98
C THR A 629 28.09 18.08 -2.53
N THR A 630 27.60 16.93 -2.10
CA THR A 630 26.27 16.82 -1.48
C THR A 630 26.18 17.69 -0.23
N ARG A 631 25.13 18.50 -0.13
CA ARG A 631 24.85 19.35 1.01
C ARG A 631 23.48 19.05 1.60
N PHE A 632 23.42 18.90 2.91
CA PHE A 632 22.18 18.71 3.63
C PHE A 632 21.97 19.89 4.59
N LEU A 633 21.15 20.85 4.19
CA LEU A 633 20.80 22.05 4.96
C LEU A 633 19.46 21.81 5.66
N TYR A 634 19.49 21.26 6.88
CA TYR A 634 18.30 20.92 7.65
C TYR A 634 17.64 22.14 8.30
N GLU A 635 16.33 22.31 8.13
CA GLU A 635 15.51 23.30 8.85
C GLU A 635 15.12 22.77 10.24
N VAL A 636 16.01 22.85 11.20
CA VAL A 636 15.91 22.15 12.49
C VAL A 636 14.77 22.68 13.39
N THR A 637 14.24 23.87 13.13
CA THR A 637 13.04 24.39 13.80
C THR A 637 11.73 23.82 13.30
N ASN A 638 11.73 23.19 12.12
CA ASN A 638 10.56 22.53 11.55
C ASN A 638 10.46 21.09 12.10
N THR A 639 9.23 20.59 12.22
CA THR A 639 8.97 19.22 12.67
C THR A 639 8.85 18.29 11.47
N VAL A 640 9.70 17.25 11.39
CA VAL A 640 9.59 16.16 10.42
C VAL A 640 9.87 14.85 11.16
N ARG A 641 8.81 14.19 11.60
CA ARG A 641 8.88 12.95 12.38
C ARG A 641 7.53 12.25 12.45
N ASP A 642 7.53 10.94 12.69
CA ASP A 642 6.34 10.13 12.92
C ASP A 642 5.27 10.29 11.80
N GLY A 643 5.72 10.43 10.54
CA GLY A 643 4.84 10.62 9.39
C GLY A 643 4.27 12.04 9.22
N ARG A 644 4.79 13.05 9.95
CA ARG A 644 4.33 14.45 9.90
C ARG A 644 5.42 15.38 9.40
N ALA A 645 5.03 16.47 8.74
CA ALA A 645 5.89 17.57 8.35
C ALA A 645 5.17 18.90 8.61
N GLU A 646 5.73 19.72 9.50
CA GLU A 646 5.14 21.00 9.94
C GLU A 646 6.23 22.07 10.06
N ARG A 647 5.95 23.28 9.58
CA ARG A 647 6.84 24.42 9.74
C ARG A 647 6.80 24.95 11.17
N GLY A 648 7.96 25.34 11.70
CA GLY A 648 8.10 25.87 13.04
C GLY A 648 9.18 26.95 13.13
N VAL A 649 9.21 27.63 14.25
CA VAL A 649 10.21 28.62 14.61
C VAL A 649 10.55 28.48 16.09
N TRP A 650 11.73 28.89 16.46
CA TRP A 650 12.08 29.12 17.85
C TRP A 650 11.77 30.58 18.20
N ASP A 651 10.84 30.82 19.13
CA ASP A 651 10.53 32.15 19.62
C ASP A 651 11.46 32.51 20.79
N THR A 652 12.38 33.46 20.57
CA THR A 652 13.33 33.91 21.56
C THR A 652 12.66 34.67 22.72
N THR A 653 11.42 35.17 22.54
CA THR A 653 10.71 35.88 23.64
C THR A 653 10.33 34.97 24.80
N GLN A 654 10.45 33.65 24.63
CA GLN A 654 10.32 32.67 25.70
C GLN A 654 11.45 32.73 26.73
N LEU A 655 12.57 33.42 26.42
CA LEU A 655 13.73 33.55 27.28
C LEU A 655 13.93 35.01 27.73
N PRO A 656 14.44 35.22 28.96
CA PRO A 656 14.91 36.54 29.37
C PRO A 656 16.08 37.04 28.49
N LYS A 657 16.29 38.37 28.47
CA LYS A 657 17.51 38.93 27.88
C LYS A 657 18.75 38.33 28.55
N GLY A 658 19.72 37.97 27.76
CA GLY A 658 20.93 37.37 28.30
C GLY A 658 21.72 36.56 27.30
N ASP A 659 22.83 36.03 27.78
CA ASP A 659 23.76 35.22 27.00
C ASP A 659 23.45 33.73 27.17
N TYR A 660 23.42 33.04 26.04
CA TYR A 660 23.05 31.64 25.96
C TYR A 660 23.94 30.88 24.96
N ILE A 661 23.87 29.57 25.01
CA ILE A 661 24.46 28.67 24.02
C ILE A 661 23.31 27.95 23.30
N LEU A 662 23.22 28.15 22.00
CA LEU A 662 22.39 27.31 21.15
C LEU A 662 23.19 26.05 20.82
N ARG A 663 22.78 24.90 21.35
CA ARG A 663 23.36 23.58 21.06
C ARG A 663 22.52 22.84 20.04
N ILE A 664 23.12 22.41 18.94
CA ILE A 664 22.51 21.53 17.96
C ILE A 664 22.69 20.09 18.38
N ILE A 665 21.62 19.32 18.29
CA ILE A 665 21.62 17.85 18.38
C ILE A 665 21.61 17.33 16.96
N ALA A 666 22.66 16.66 16.54
CA ALA A 666 22.78 16.03 15.22
C ALA A 666 23.30 14.61 15.42
N ALA A 667 22.48 13.61 15.12
CA ALA A 667 22.82 12.23 15.36
C ALA A 667 22.47 11.33 14.17
N ASP A 668 23.28 10.27 14.02
CA ASP A 668 23.03 9.16 13.10
C ASP A 668 22.01 8.16 13.67
N TYR A 669 21.78 7.08 12.93
CA TYR A 669 20.88 6.00 13.38
C TYR A 669 21.46 5.19 14.54
N SER A 670 22.78 5.03 14.63
CA SER A 670 23.48 4.30 15.71
C SER A 670 23.53 5.06 17.04
N GLY A 671 23.14 6.34 17.03
CA GLY A 671 23.09 7.21 18.20
C GLY A 671 24.40 7.98 18.43
N ASN A 672 25.36 7.95 17.49
CA ASN A 672 26.53 8.82 17.57
C ASN A 672 26.08 10.27 17.34
N GLU A 673 26.54 11.19 18.18
CA GLU A 673 26.19 12.61 18.11
C GLU A 673 27.41 13.45 17.70
N ALA A 674 27.18 14.46 16.86
CA ALA A 674 28.19 15.45 16.51
C ALA A 674 28.72 16.15 17.77
N GLN A 675 30.03 16.20 17.91
CA GLN A 675 30.70 16.82 19.08
C GLN A 675 31.23 18.20 18.77
N GLU A 676 31.65 18.45 17.53
CA GLU A 676 32.22 19.70 17.06
C GLU A 676 31.19 20.52 16.25
N GLY A 677 31.31 21.83 16.23
CA GLY A 677 30.50 22.76 15.48
C GLY A 677 29.04 22.87 15.94
N ARG A 678 28.64 22.17 17.01
CA ARG A 678 27.26 22.11 17.50
C ARG A 678 26.80 23.27 18.35
N ASP A 679 27.71 24.02 18.95
CA ASP A 679 27.44 25.10 19.91
C ASP A 679 27.65 26.47 19.26
N VAL A 680 26.66 27.35 19.36
CA VAL A 680 26.71 28.73 18.90
C VAL A 680 26.42 29.65 20.08
N ALA A 681 27.36 30.54 20.39
CA ALA A 681 27.15 31.56 21.40
C ALA A 681 26.22 32.64 20.90
N ILE A 682 25.13 32.90 21.63
CA ILE A 682 24.08 33.85 21.24
C ILE A 682 23.73 34.81 22.38
N ALA A 683 23.31 36.02 22.06
CA ALA A 683 22.69 36.93 22.99
C ALA A 683 21.24 37.20 22.59
N VAL A 684 20.30 36.89 23.48
CA VAL A 684 18.87 37.21 23.31
C VAL A 684 18.62 38.65 23.68
N ILE A 685 18.25 39.47 22.68
CA ILE A 685 18.11 40.95 22.84
C ILE A 685 16.64 41.40 22.64
N ASN A 686 15.68 40.58 23.03
CA ASN A 686 14.26 40.94 22.88
C ASN A 686 13.94 42.33 23.46
N PRO A 687 13.01 43.09 22.86
CA PRO A 687 12.65 44.43 23.31
C PRO A 687 12.10 44.49 24.74
#